data_3180f349641b4b5e82dba5dcb4bf9dda
#
_entry.id   3180f349641b4b5e82dba5dcb4bf9dda
#
_cell.length_a   1.000
_cell.length_b   1.000
_cell.length_c   1.000
_cell.angle_alpha   90.00
_cell.angle_beta   90.00
_cell.angle_gamma   90.00
#
_symmetry.space_group_name_H-M   'P 1'
#
loop_
_entity.id
_entity.type
_entity.pdbx_description
1 polymer ?
#
loop_
_entity_poly.entity_id
_entity_poly.type
_entity_poly.pdbx_seq_one_letter_code
_entity_poly.pdbx_strand_id
1 'polypeptide(L)'
;MKTLVFVVTVAAVVGLSAQGEPPRPARTVSDFFRDFTADWMRANPNQAASTRYFSGAEQDRFEEQLAPNTPASRHEVVLLAQKGLTELATFDPARMSVTERVSAELMQWQLNTLVEGEKYRDYQFPLEQFGGVNVNLPALLTVNHPLVTEKDAEHYVARLGQVSARMDDAIAEARGLAAKNMFPPRFILRATIVQMRQFIATPPAKNPFVTAFADRMAAAKTVPDARREELRAQAEKIVAAQVYPAWKRGIALLEPLAGRANDDAGLWRFKGGDDAYRFALRRFTTTNLSAEEIHQIGLKRVAEIEQEMDGILKKLGRTQGTLQERVKALEKSQAYPLTEDGRKAIMADVEQILRDGERRAALQFDTRPKAPIVAQPYPRFREANAAASYSAPAPDGSRPGTFQIPLRPERMTKYTLRTLVYHETVPGHHFQIALEMENPALPRFRRLRALGGISALSEGWGLYAERLAAESGWYENDLEGQLGQLDMELFRARRLVVDTGLHAKHWTRQQAIDYGIEASEVERYVVNPGQACSYMMGELKILELREKAKKTLGDKFSIKDFHNAVLSAGTVPLDLLERRVDAYLREATVVASLPKGESVVPVYHEPHHRMLFAAGTTKILEAQVPPGDTSWYHTHTEPVLYITLSQSQQRTQVLGQEMNAGRGAPPAGARGNAPPAGGRANVPGPAVPAIRATSTTSYYEEPITHRITNAAIACFDSWS
;
A
#
# COMPACT_ATOMS: atom_id res chain seq x y z
N MET A 1 -9.29 -78.52 -63.46
CA MET A 1 -10.25 -77.87 -62.47
C MET A 1 -9.42 -77.02 -61.59
N LYS A 2 -9.48 -75.71 -61.81
CA LYS A 2 -8.80 -74.68 -60.97
C LYS A 2 -9.87 -73.84 -60.32
N THR A 3 -9.98 -73.91 -58.98
CA THR A 3 -10.92 -73.22 -58.19
C THR A 3 -10.36 -71.81 -57.89
N LEU A 4 -11.12 -70.76 -58.30
CA LEU A 4 -10.80 -69.37 -58.08
C LEU A 4 -11.47 -68.96 -56.78
N VAL A 5 -10.67 -68.50 -55.80
CA VAL A 5 -11.17 -67.94 -54.56
C VAL A 5 -11.17 -66.40 -54.68
N PHE A 6 -12.37 -65.75 -54.58
CA PHE A 6 -12.48 -64.32 -54.51
C PHE A 6 -12.34 -63.89 -53.05
N VAL A 7 -11.37 -63.02 -52.75
CA VAL A 7 -11.30 -62.29 -51.46
C VAL A 7 -11.90 -60.91 -51.64
N VAL A 8 -13.02 -60.64 -50.97
CA VAL A 8 -13.66 -59.33 -50.91
C VAL A 8 -13.04 -58.61 -49.73
N THR A 9 -12.26 -57.55 -49.99
CA THR A 9 -11.72 -56.67 -48.98
C THR A 9 -12.77 -55.56 -48.72
N VAL A 10 -13.42 -55.58 -47.57
CA VAL A 10 -14.28 -54.47 -47.10
C VAL A 10 -13.39 -53.43 -46.48
N ALA A 11 -13.19 -52.29 -47.15
CA ALA A 11 -12.51 -51.11 -46.56
C ALA A 11 -13.51 -50.41 -45.67
N ALA A 12 -13.36 -50.53 -44.35
CA ALA A 12 -14.04 -49.70 -43.39
C ALA A 12 -13.43 -48.29 -43.41
N VAL A 13 -14.14 -47.32 -43.98
CA VAL A 13 -13.79 -45.91 -43.84
C VAL A 13 -14.16 -45.49 -42.43
N VAL A 14 -13.20 -45.45 -41.52
CA VAL A 14 -13.31 -44.82 -40.21
C VAL A 14 -13.27 -43.31 -40.46
N GLY A 15 -14.44 -42.68 -40.45
CA GLY A 15 -14.56 -41.23 -40.41
C GLY A 15 -13.95 -40.69 -39.11
N LEU A 16 -12.74 -40.17 -39.18
CA LEU A 16 -12.19 -39.30 -38.12
C LEU A 16 -13.05 -38.03 -38.09
N SER A 17 -14.04 -38.00 -37.20
CA SER A 17 -14.64 -36.75 -36.76
C SER A 17 -13.50 -35.95 -36.08
N ALA A 18 -13.11 -34.87 -36.72
CA ALA A 18 -12.25 -33.85 -36.08
C ALA A 18 -12.94 -33.40 -34.79
N GLN A 19 -12.50 -33.93 -33.68
CA GLN A 19 -12.83 -33.34 -32.37
C GLN A 19 -12.20 -31.95 -32.41
N GLY A 20 -13.05 -30.95 -32.59
CA GLY A 20 -12.64 -29.56 -32.42
C GLY A 20 -11.94 -29.43 -31.06
N GLU A 21 -10.80 -28.75 -31.02
CA GLU A 21 -10.19 -28.38 -29.74
C GLU A 21 -11.30 -27.85 -28.81
N PRO A 22 -11.34 -28.28 -27.55
CA PRO A 22 -12.32 -27.73 -26.61
C PRO A 22 -12.19 -26.21 -26.63
N PRO A 23 -13.30 -25.45 -26.64
CA PRO A 23 -13.20 -23.99 -26.69
C PRO A 23 -12.30 -23.52 -25.57
N ARG A 24 -11.30 -22.73 -25.91
CA ARG A 24 -10.43 -22.13 -24.89
C ARG A 24 -11.33 -21.45 -23.86
N PRO A 25 -11.10 -21.69 -22.55
CA PRO A 25 -11.90 -21.05 -21.53
C PRO A 25 -11.88 -19.54 -21.74
N ALA A 26 -13.04 -18.91 -21.65
CA ALA A 26 -13.15 -17.47 -21.81
C ALA A 26 -12.20 -16.76 -20.82
N ARG A 27 -11.46 -15.77 -21.30
CA ARG A 27 -10.50 -14.99 -20.49
C ARG A 27 -11.21 -14.38 -19.29
N THR A 28 -10.69 -14.61 -18.09
CA THR A 28 -11.23 -14.07 -16.84
C THR A 28 -10.73 -12.65 -16.57
N VAL A 29 -11.43 -11.90 -15.71
CA VAL A 29 -10.93 -10.59 -15.25
C VAL A 29 -9.61 -10.73 -14.47
N SER A 30 -9.40 -11.84 -13.77
CA SER A 30 -8.14 -12.14 -13.09
C SER A 30 -6.98 -12.35 -14.06
N ASP A 31 -7.22 -13.00 -15.23
CA ASP A 31 -6.23 -13.07 -16.31
C ASP A 31 -5.90 -11.69 -16.87
N PHE A 32 -6.92 -10.85 -17.05
CA PHE A 32 -6.71 -9.47 -17.47
C PHE A 32 -5.86 -8.70 -16.46
N PHE A 33 -6.17 -8.76 -15.17
CA PHE A 33 -5.35 -8.08 -14.14
C PHE A 33 -3.89 -8.51 -14.20
N ARG A 34 -3.62 -9.81 -14.35
CA ARG A 34 -2.26 -10.34 -14.47
C ARG A 34 -1.53 -9.76 -15.68
N ASP A 35 -2.15 -9.87 -16.85
CA ASP A 35 -1.54 -9.52 -18.13
C ASP A 35 -1.37 -8.00 -18.25
N PHE A 36 -2.39 -7.23 -17.90
CA PHE A 36 -2.32 -5.77 -17.89
C PHE A 36 -1.26 -5.26 -16.90
N THR A 37 -1.14 -5.90 -15.72
CA THR A 37 -0.09 -5.54 -14.76
C THR A 37 1.30 -5.77 -15.36
N ALA A 38 1.51 -6.87 -16.10
CA ALA A 38 2.77 -7.11 -16.76
C ALA A 38 3.08 -6.06 -17.84
N ASP A 39 2.09 -5.67 -18.65
CA ASP A 39 2.25 -4.61 -19.65
C ASP A 39 2.51 -3.25 -19.00
N TRP A 40 1.82 -2.96 -17.89
CA TRP A 40 2.06 -1.76 -17.10
C TRP A 40 3.49 -1.69 -16.55
N MET A 41 4.01 -2.80 -16.02
CA MET A 41 5.39 -2.87 -15.54
C MET A 41 6.41 -2.70 -16.67
N ARG A 42 6.13 -3.22 -17.87
CA ARG A 42 6.98 -2.99 -19.07
C ARG A 42 7.02 -1.52 -19.47
N ALA A 43 5.89 -0.83 -19.35
CA ALA A 43 5.80 0.61 -19.60
C ALA A 43 6.44 1.48 -18.49
N ASN A 44 6.72 0.89 -17.31
CA ASN A 44 7.29 1.56 -16.15
C ASN A 44 8.57 0.89 -15.64
N PRO A 45 9.70 0.97 -16.39
CA PRO A 45 10.95 0.26 -16.08
C PRO A 45 11.48 0.48 -14.67
N ASN A 46 11.37 1.70 -14.14
CA ASN A 46 11.82 2.01 -12.77
C ASN A 46 11.05 1.22 -11.71
N GLN A 47 9.75 1.04 -11.91
CA GLN A 47 8.91 0.26 -11.00
C GLN A 47 9.15 -1.25 -11.16
N ALA A 48 9.28 -1.72 -12.41
CA ALA A 48 9.65 -3.12 -12.68
C ALA A 48 10.98 -3.51 -12.01
N ALA A 49 11.99 -2.63 -12.09
CA ALA A 49 13.28 -2.80 -11.43
C ALA A 49 13.15 -2.82 -9.90
N SER A 50 12.48 -1.84 -9.31
CA SER A 50 12.40 -1.71 -7.84
C SER A 50 11.58 -2.81 -7.16
N THR A 51 10.60 -3.37 -7.87
CA THR A 51 9.74 -4.46 -7.36
C THR A 51 10.24 -5.85 -7.75
N ARG A 52 11.28 -5.94 -8.57
CA ARG A 52 11.76 -7.21 -9.18
C ARG A 52 10.59 -8.02 -9.76
N TYR A 53 9.78 -7.33 -10.57
CA TYR A 53 8.52 -7.89 -11.06
C TYR A 53 8.70 -9.09 -11.99
N PHE A 54 9.70 -9.04 -12.86
CA PHE A 54 10.07 -10.10 -13.79
C PHE A 54 11.20 -10.96 -13.23
N SER A 55 11.75 -11.84 -14.05
CA SER A 55 12.90 -12.67 -13.72
C SER A 55 13.82 -12.84 -14.92
N GLY A 56 15.06 -13.29 -14.68
CA GLY A 56 16.05 -13.55 -15.73
C GLY A 56 16.35 -12.32 -16.59
N ALA A 57 16.63 -12.51 -17.88
CA ALA A 57 17.06 -11.46 -18.79
C ALA A 57 16.05 -10.30 -18.96
N GLU A 58 14.75 -10.55 -18.77
CA GLU A 58 13.75 -9.47 -18.81
C GLU A 58 13.91 -8.53 -17.61
N GLN A 59 14.11 -9.08 -16.41
CA GLN A 59 14.35 -8.28 -15.21
C GLN A 59 15.66 -7.49 -15.32
N ASP A 60 16.74 -8.14 -15.75
CA ASP A 60 18.05 -7.50 -15.95
C ASP A 60 17.95 -6.25 -16.83
N ARG A 61 17.24 -6.37 -17.96
CA ARG A 61 17.03 -5.24 -18.87
C ARG A 61 16.37 -4.05 -18.18
N PHE A 62 15.40 -4.27 -17.28
CA PHE A 62 14.76 -3.17 -16.53
C PHE A 62 15.66 -2.60 -15.43
N GLU A 63 16.48 -3.43 -14.81
CA GLU A 63 17.44 -3.00 -13.80
C GLU A 63 18.60 -2.17 -14.37
N GLU A 64 18.92 -2.32 -15.65
CA GLU A 64 19.91 -1.50 -16.36
C GLU A 64 19.41 -0.14 -16.84
N GLN A 65 18.08 0.11 -16.84
CA GLN A 65 17.48 1.27 -17.47
C GLN A 65 16.93 2.29 -16.47
N LEU A 66 17.07 3.58 -16.77
CA LEU A 66 16.25 4.64 -16.20
C LEU A 66 15.12 4.98 -17.19
N ALA A 67 13.88 4.86 -16.71
CA ALA A 67 12.72 5.22 -17.51
C ALA A 67 12.83 6.65 -18.03
N PRO A 68 12.55 6.91 -19.31
CA PRO A 68 12.36 8.27 -19.80
C PRO A 68 11.16 8.91 -19.11
N ASN A 69 11.25 10.19 -18.80
CA ASN A 69 10.15 10.96 -18.22
C ASN A 69 9.84 12.18 -19.07
N THR A 70 9.60 11.93 -20.36
CA THR A 70 9.22 12.96 -21.35
C THR A 70 7.70 13.04 -21.49
N PRO A 71 7.14 14.14 -22.04
CA PRO A 71 5.71 14.19 -22.38
C PRO A 71 5.27 13.02 -23.28
N ALA A 72 6.09 12.61 -24.25
CA ALA A 72 5.81 11.49 -25.13
C ALA A 72 5.72 10.16 -24.36
N SER A 73 6.72 9.84 -23.50
CA SER A 73 6.70 8.60 -22.73
C SER A 73 5.52 8.53 -21.74
N ARG A 74 5.11 9.66 -21.19
CA ARG A 74 3.92 9.72 -20.33
C ARG A 74 2.63 9.53 -21.12
N HIS A 75 2.56 10.07 -22.35
CA HIS A 75 1.41 9.84 -23.24
C HIS A 75 1.25 8.36 -23.61
N GLU A 76 2.34 7.64 -23.86
CA GLU A 76 2.30 6.17 -24.08
C GLU A 76 1.66 5.43 -22.90
N VAL A 77 1.96 5.83 -21.65
CA VAL A 77 1.33 5.25 -20.46
C VAL A 77 -0.17 5.60 -20.39
N VAL A 78 -0.57 6.80 -20.82
CA VAL A 78 -1.99 7.18 -20.93
C VAL A 78 -2.72 6.36 -21.99
N LEU A 79 -2.11 6.11 -23.15
CA LEU A 79 -2.68 5.23 -24.19
C LEU A 79 -2.85 3.79 -23.67
N LEU A 80 -1.86 3.29 -22.91
CA LEU A 80 -1.98 1.98 -22.26
C LEU A 80 -3.15 1.96 -21.25
N ALA A 81 -3.32 3.03 -20.47
CA ALA A 81 -4.43 3.15 -19.53
C ALA A 81 -5.79 3.15 -20.25
N GLN A 82 -5.94 3.88 -21.35
CA GLN A 82 -7.17 3.90 -22.17
C GLN A 82 -7.49 2.52 -22.74
N LYS A 83 -6.47 1.81 -23.26
CA LYS A 83 -6.62 0.42 -23.71
C LYS A 83 -7.10 -0.48 -22.57
N GLY A 84 -6.49 -0.35 -21.37
CA GLY A 84 -6.88 -1.12 -20.19
C GLY A 84 -8.33 -0.85 -19.78
N LEU A 85 -8.77 0.41 -19.79
CA LEU A 85 -10.17 0.79 -19.51
C LEU A 85 -11.16 0.15 -20.50
N THR A 86 -10.81 0.19 -21.80
CA THR A 86 -11.65 -0.40 -22.86
C THR A 86 -11.78 -1.91 -22.66
N GLU A 87 -10.70 -2.60 -22.36
CA GLU A 87 -10.70 -4.04 -22.13
C GLU A 87 -11.42 -4.40 -20.82
N LEU A 88 -11.17 -3.67 -19.73
CA LEU A 88 -11.83 -3.88 -18.44
C LEU A 88 -13.37 -3.79 -18.56
N ALA A 89 -13.86 -2.88 -19.37
CA ALA A 89 -15.30 -2.69 -19.60
C ALA A 89 -15.99 -3.89 -20.30
N THR A 90 -15.23 -4.83 -20.87
CA THR A 90 -15.80 -6.04 -21.52
C THR A 90 -16.18 -7.13 -20.53
N PHE A 91 -15.71 -7.07 -19.29
CA PHE A 91 -16.00 -8.08 -18.27
C PHE A 91 -17.29 -7.75 -17.53
N ASP A 92 -18.17 -8.73 -17.41
CA ASP A 92 -19.45 -8.61 -16.71
C ASP A 92 -19.21 -8.59 -15.17
N PRO A 93 -19.54 -7.49 -14.47
CA PRO A 93 -19.38 -7.39 -13.02
C PRO A 93 -20.20 -8.43 -12.23
N ALA A 94 -21.32 -8.93 -12.79
CA ALA A 94 -22.15 -9.94 -12.13
C ALA A 94 -21.44 -11.30 -12.04
N ARG A 95 -20.43 -11.54 -12.89
CA ARG A 95 -19.63 -12.77 -12.91
C ARG A 95 -18.34 -12.67 -12.10
N MET A 96 -18.08 -11.52 -11.50
CA MET A 96 -16.90 -11.26 -10.67
C MET A 96 -17.19 -11.61 -9.21
N SER A 97 -16.21 -12.20 -8.54
CA SER A 97 -16.19 -12.27 -7.07
C SER A 97 -16.17 -10.85 -6.47
N VAL A 98 -16.49 -10.72 -5.19
CA VAL A 98 -16.44 -9.41 -4.49
C VAL A 98 -15.06 -8.76 -4.61
N THR A 99 -13.99 -9.54 -4.42
CA THR A 99 -12.59 -9.05 -4.52
C THR A 99 -12.24 -8.60 -5.94
N GLU A 100 -12.67 -9.34 -6.96
CA GLU A 100 -12.44 -8.97 -8.36
C GLU A 100 -13.20 -7.70 -8.73
N ARG A 101 -14.43 -7.55 -8.28
CA ARG A 101 -15.24 -6.36 -8.55
C ARG A 101 -14.63 -5.11 -7.92
N VAL A 102 -14.27 -5.17 -6.64
CA VAL A 102 -13.56 -4.04 -5.96
C VAL A 102 -12.23 -3.74 -6.65
N SER A 103 -11.52 -4.76 -7.11
CA SER A 103 -10.24 -4.57 -7.83
C SER A 103 -10.44 -3.96 -9.22
N ALA A 104 -11.52 -4.32 -9.92
CA ALA A 104 -11.89 -3.73 -11.20
C ALA A 104 -12.27 -2.25 -11.04
N GLU A 105 -13.10 -1.93 -10.05
CA GLU A 105 -13.50 -0.55 -9.75
C GLU A 105 -12.30 0.32 -9.32
N LEU A 106 -11.39 -0.21 -8.49
CA LEU A 106 -10.15 0.47 -8.15
C LEU A 106 -9.29 0.74 -9.37
N MET A 107 -9.06 -0.27 -10.21
CA MET A 107 -8.28 -0.12 -11.44
C MET A 107 -8.92 0.91 -12.37
N GLN A 108 -10.22 0.85 -12.56
CA GLN A 108 -10.99 1.82 -13.35
C GLN A 108 -10.79 3.25 -12.82
N TRP A 109 -10.89 3.45 -11.50
CA TRP A 109 -10.68 4.75 -10.88
C TRP A 109 -9.25 5.26 -11.11
N GLN A 110 -8.24 4.42 -10.91
CA GLN A 110 -6.83 4.78 -11.06
C GLN A 110 -6.50 5.14 -12.52
N LEU A 111 -6.96 4.33 -13.48
CA LEU A 111 -6.72 4.57 -14.90
C LEU A 111 -7.49 5.80 -15.40
N ASN A 112 -8.75 6.00 -15.01
CA ASN A 112 -9.50 7.21 -15.34
C ASN A 112 -8.83 8.47 -14.79
N THR A 113 -8.35 8.41 -13.54
CA THR A 113 -7.63 9.54 -12.91
C THR A 113 -6.33 9.87 -13.67
N LEU A 114 -5.62 8.86 -14.15
CA LEU A 114 -4.42 9.06 -14.96
C LEU A 114 -4.75 9.71 -16.31
N VAL A 115 -5.75 9.18 -17.02
CA VAL A 115 -6.19 9.70 -18.33
C VAL A 115 -6.68 11.14 -18.20
N GLU A 116 -7.54 11.43 -17.23
CA GLU A 116 -8.01 12.79 -16.99
C GLU A 116 -6.87 13.74 -16.59
N GLY A 117 -5.90 13.24 -15.81
CA GLY A 117 -4.77 14.01 -15.31
C GLY A 117 -3.82 14.50 -16.39
N GLU A 118 -3.85 13.91 -17.59
CA GLU A 118 -2.97 14.29 -18.68
C GLU A 118 -3.10 15.78 -19.06
N LYS A 119 -4.33 16.28 -19.13
CA LYS A 119 -4.61 17.70 -19.48
C LYS A 119 -4.09 18.70 -18.43
N TYR A 120 -3.75 18.24 -17.23
CA TYR A 120 -3.24 19.08 -16.14
C TYR A 120 -1.73 18.94 -15.93
N ARG A 121 -1.00 18.26 -16.82
CA ARG A 121 0.45 18.05 -16.70
C ARG A 121 1.27 19.34 -16.71
N ASP A 122 0.86 20.31 -17.49
CA ASP A 122 1.56 21.60 -17.58
C ASP A 122 1.61 22.37 -16.26
N TYR A 123 0.74 22.04 -15.28
CA TYR A 123 0.75 22.65 -13.94
C TYR A 123 1.80 22.05 -13.00
N GLN A 124 2.51 20.99 -13.42
CA GLN A 124 3.57 20.35 -12.66
C GLN A 124 4.93 20.69 -13.30
N PHE A 125 5.75 21.44 -12.60
CA PHE A 125 7.07 21.82 -13.10
C PHE A 125 8.09 20.71 -12.78
N PRO A 126 8.90 20.25 -13.76
CA PRO A 126 9.75 19.07 -13.59
C PRO A 126 10.99 19.27 -12.71
N LEU A 127 11.33 20.51 -12.37
CA LEU A 127 12.48 20.87 -11.52
C LEU A 127 12.01 21.68 -10.32
N GLU A 128 11.89 21.04 -9.16
CA GLU A 128 11.53 21.68 -7.90
C GLU A 128 12.12 20.88 -6.71
N GLN A 129 12.06 21.43 -5.49
CA GLN A 129 12.84 20.90 -4.35
C GLN A 129 12.22 19.69 -3.64
N PHE A 130 10.99 19.26 -3.94
CA PHE A 130 10.34 18.14 -3.24
C PHE A 130 10.21 16.88 -4.12
N GLY A 131 9.66 17.00 -5.30
CA GLY A 131 9.37 15.89 -6.22
C GLY A 131 9.94 16.06 -7.62
N GLY A 132 10.76 17.11 -7.85
CA GLY A 132 11.40 17.34 -9.12
C GLY A 132 12.39 16.23 -9.51
N VAL A 133 12.72 16.16 -10.80
CA VAL A 133 13.68 15.18 -11.35
C VAL A 133 15.03 15.29 -10.64
N ASN A 134 15.44 16.50 -10.24
CA ASN A 134 16.65 16.78 -9.45
C ASN A 134 16.65 16.13 -8.06
N VAL A 135 15.48 15.74 -7.52
CA VAL A 135 15.31 15.05 -6.24
C VAL A 135 15.06 13.55 -6.45
N ASN A 136 14.21 13.22 -7.41
CA ASN A 136 13.78 11.84 -7.63
C ASN A 136 14.87 10.96 -8.23
N LEU A 137 15.73 11.47 -9.12
CA LEU A 137 16.86 10.68 -9.66
C LEU A 137 17.85 10.25 -8.56
N PRO A 138 18.31 11.15 -7.66
CA PRO A 138 19.09 10.73 -6.51
C PRO A 138 18.40 9.69 -5.64
N ALA A 139 17.13 9.88 -5.29
CA ALA A 139 16.39 8.94 -4.45
C ALA A 139 16.24 7.56 -5.11
N LEU A 140 15.94 7.53 -6.42
CA LEU A 140 15.77 6.30 -7.18
C LEU A 140 17.01 5.42 -7.16
N LEU A 141 18.20 6.00 -7.29
CA LEU A 141 19.46 5.26 -7.27
C LEU A 141 19.97 5.00 -5.86
N THR A 142 20.02 6.01 -4.99
CA THR A 142 20.65 5.86 -3.68
C THR A 142 19.79 5.09 -2.67
N VAL A 143 18.47 5.03 -2.87
CA VAL A 143 17.52 4.40 -1.92
C VAL A 143 16.84 3.18 -2.54
N ASN A 144 16.24 3.35 -3.73
CA ASN A 144 15.30 2.34 -4.27
C ASN A 144 15.98 1.27 -5.13
N HIS A 145 17.14 1.57 -5.71
CA HIS A 145 17.88 0.59 -6.52
C HIS A 145 18.39 -0.56 -5.64
N PRO A 146 18.13 -1.84 -5.98
CA PRO A 146 18.71 -2.96 -5.25
C PRO A 146 20.25 -2.93 -5.33
N LEU A 147 20.95 -3.20 -4.22
CA LEU A 147 22.42 -3.30 -4.17
C LEU A 147 22.80 -4.43 -3.22
N VAL A 148 22.70 -5.67 -3.71
CA VAL A 148 22.97 -6.90 -2.95
C VAL A 148 24.06 -7.74 -3.62
N THR A 149 24.09 -7.77 -4.96
CA THR A 149 25.01 -8.57 -5.78
C THR A 149 25.92 -7.69 -6.62
N GLU A 150 26.97 -8.28 -7.20
CA GLU A 150 27.83 -7.60 -8.17
C GLU A 150 27.03 -7.09 -9.37
N LYS A 151 26.10 -7.88 -9.86
CA LYS A 151 25.23 -7.49 -10.98
C LYS A 151 24.36 -6.28 -10.64
N ASP A 152 23.82 -6.22 -9.43
CA ASP A 152 23.10 -5.02 -8.98
C ASP A 152 23.99 -3.77 -9.02
N ALA A 153 25.26 -3.92 -8.68
CA ALA A 153 26.23 -2.82 -8.71
C ALA A 153 26.56 -2.37 -10.15
N GLU A 154 26.67 -3.31 -11.07
CA GLU A 154 26.85 -3.03 -12.51
C GLU A 154 25.62 -2.29 -13.06
N HIS A 155 24.41 -2.76 -12.74
CA HIS A 155 23.16 -2.09 -13.11
C HIS A 155 23.06 -0.68 -12.52
N TYR A 156 23.53 -0.50 -11.27
CA TYR A 156 23.60 0.85 -10.68
C TYR A 156 24.44 1.80 -11.51
N VAL A 157 25.66 1.38 -11.90
CA VAL A 157 26.58 2.19 -12.70
C VAL A 157 25.99 2.47 -14.09
N ALA A 158 25.36 1.47 -14.73
CA ALA A 158 24.69 1.63 -16.00
C ALA A 158 23.54 2.68 -15.94
N ARG A 159 22.72 2.62 -14.90
CA ARG A 159 21.65 3.61 -14.63
C ARG A 159 22.21 4.98 -14.31
N LEU A 160 23.29 5.06 -13.52
CA LEU A 160 23.94 6.33 -13.20
C LEU A 160 24.44 7.05 -14.48
N GLY A 161 24.93 6.31 -15.47
CA GLY A 161 25.31 6.84 -16.77
C GLY A 161 24.14 7.47 -17.57
N GLN A 162 22.90 7.18 -17.22
CA GLN A 162 21.70 7.71 -17.88
C GLN A 162 21.12 8.95 -17.17
N VAL A 163 21.60 9.28 -15.97
CA VAL A 163 21.08 10.39 -15.14
C VAL A 163 21.14 11.72 -15.86
N SER A 164 22.24 11.99 -16.59
CA SER A 164 22.39 13.23 -17.35
C SER A 164 21.30 13.38 -18.40
N ALA A 165 21.00 12.34 -19.17
CA ALA A 165 19.96 12.35 -20.20
C ALA A 165 18.56 12.60 -19.57
N ARG A 166 18.25 11.97 -18.42
CA ARG A 166 16.97 12.20 -17.71
C ARG A 166 16.86 13.63 -17.18
N MET A 167 17.97 14.23 -16.74
CA MET A 167 18.01 15.63 -16.36
C MET A 167 17.79 16.54 -17.57
N ASP A 168 18.39 16.23 -18.71
CA ASP A 168 18.22 17.00 -19.95
C ASP A 168 16.78 16.93 -20.48
N ASP A 169 16.09 15.77 -20.36
CA ASP A 169 14.66 15.65 -20.65
C ASP A 169 13.84 16.64 -19.78
N ALA A 170 14.11 16.69 -18.48
CA ALA A 170 13.44 17.61 -17.56
C ALA A 170 13.74 19.09 -17.86
N ILE A 171 14.98 19.41 -18.25
CA ILE A 171 15.38 20.76 -18.65
C ILE A 171 14.64 21.19 -19.94
N ALA A 172 14.48 20.28 -20.89
CA ALA A 172 13.76 20.55 -22.14
C ALA A 172 12.27 20.83 -21.87
N GLU A 173 11.63 20.02 -21.02
CA GLU A 173 10.24 20.23 -20.58
C GLU A 173 10.09 21.55 -19.81
N ALA A 174 10.95 21.81 -18.84
CA ALA A 174 10.94 23.04 -18.05
C ALA A 174 11.08 24.29 -18.94
N ARG A 175 11.90 24.22 -19.99
CA ARG A 175 12.04 25.30 -20.99
C ARG A 175 10.75 25.51 -21.77
N GLY A 176 10.08 24.42 -22.18
CA GLY A 176 8.78 24.46 -22.86
C GLY A 176 7.70 25.11 -22.00
N LEU A 177 7.63 24.74 -20.71
CA LEU A 177 6.70 25.34 -19.75
C LEU A 177 7.03 26.81 -19.46
N ALA A 178 8.31 27.15 -19.33
CA ALA A 178 8.76 28.53 -19.14
C ALA A 178 8.40 29.45 -20.33
N ALA A 179 8.40 28.93 -21.56
CA ALA A 179 7.93 29.65 -22.74
C ALA A 179 6.41 29.94 -22.69
N LYS A 180 5.64 29.10 -22.00
CA LYS A 180 4.20 29.30 -21.73
C LYS A 180 3.95 30.13 -20.46
N ASN A 181 4.98 30.67 -19.80
CA ASN A 181 4.95 31.31 -18.48
C ASN A 181 4.39 30.40 -17.36
N MET A 182 4.50 29.08 -17.49
CA MET A 182 4.10 28.08 -16.50
C MET A 182 5.33 27.61 -15.71
N PHE A 183 5.68 28.32 -14.66
CA PHE A 183 6.80 27.99 -13.80
C PHE A 183 6.50 28.34 -12.32
N PRO A 184 7.21 27.75 -11.35
CA PRO A 184 6.98 27.97 -9.92
C PRO A 184 7.23 29.41 -9.48
N PRO A 185 6.69 29.81 -8.30
CA PRO A 185 7.00 31.08 -7.66
C PRO A 185 8.51 31.23 -7.38
N ARG A 186 8.94 32.49 -7.21
CA ARG A 186 10.34 32.86 -7.00
C ARG A 186 10.98 32.10 -5.83
N PHE A 187 10.29 31.96 -4.72
CA PHE A 187 10.82 31.28 -3.54
C PHE A 187 11.06 29.80 -3.79
N ILE A 188 10.21 29.11 -4.57
CA ILE A 188 10.41 27.71 -4.98
C ILE A 188 11.62 27.57 -5.89
N LEU A 189 11.72 28.43 -6.93
CA LEU A 189 12.86 28.40 -7.84
C LEU A 189 14.19 28.65 -7.10
N ARG A 190 14.22 29.62 -6.18
CA ARG A 190 15.39 29.90 -5.34
C ARG A 190 15.78 28.72 -4.45
N ALA A 191 14.80 28.10 -3.78
CA ALA A 191 15.06 26.92 -2.95
C ALA A 191 15.59 25.74 -3.79
N THR A 192 15.03 25.52 -4.98
CA THR A 192 15.49 24.51 -5.93
C THR A 192 16.93 24.77 -6.38
N ILE A 193 17.26 26.00 -6.75
CA ILE A 193 18.62 26.39 -7.16
C ILE A 193 19.61 26.15 -6.02
N VAL A 194 19.27 26.54 -4.79
CA VAL A 194 20.12 26.32 -3.61
C VAL A 194 20.36 24.83 -3.41
N GLN A 195 19.31 24.00 -3.43
CA GLN A 195 19.41 22.54 -3.28
C GLN A 195 20.28 21.93 -4.39
N MET A 196 20.07 22.30 -5.65
CA MET A 196 20.86 21.79 -6.77
C MET A 196 22.33 22.21 -6.69
N ARG A 197 22.62 23.43 -6.24
CA ARG A 197 24.00 23.90 -5.99
C ARG A 197 24.67 23.10 -4.86
N GLN A 198 23.97 22.86 -3.75
CA GLN A 198 24.45 22.03 -2.64
C GLN A 198 24.79 20.61 -3.09
N PHE A 199 23.97 20.02 -3.96
CA PHE A 199 24.19 18.67 -4.49
C PHE A 199 25.51 18.53 -5.28
N ILE A 200 25.95 19.58 -5.97
CA ILE A 200 27.19 19.61 -6.76
C ILE A 200 28.35 20.36 -6.08
N ALA A 201 28.17 20.82 -4.84
CA ALA A 201 29.19 21.61 -4.14
C ALA A 201 30.36 20.77 -3.63
N THR A 202 30.16 19.47 -3.44
CA THR A 202 31.19 18.55 -2.94
C THR A 202 32.01 17.95 -4.09
N PRO A 203 33.26 17.49 -3.84
CA PRO A 203 33.98 16.69 -4.81
C PRO A 203 33.19 15.46 -5.24
N PRO A 204 33.29 14.99 -6.50
CA PRO A 204 32.54 13.86 -7.02
C PRO A 204 32.57 12.60 -6.12
N ALA A 205 33.72 12.27 -5.54
CA ALA A 205 33.89 11.16 -4.60
C ALA A 205 33.00 11.26 -3.34
N LYS A 206 32.56 12.48 -2.99
CA LYS A 206 31.69 12.75 -1.82
C LYS A 206 30.23 12.99 -2.22
N ASN A 207 29.90 12.88 -3.50
CA ASN A 207 28.52 13.01 -3.94
C ASN A 207 27.68 11.82 -3.46
N PRO A 208 26.39 12.01 -3.10
CA PRO A 208 25.50 10.93 -2.66
C PRO A 208 25.43 9.71 -3.59
N PHE A 209 25.54 9.88 -4.89
CA PHE A 209 25.58 8.76 -5.84
C PHE A 209 26.80 7.85 -5.63
N VAL A 210 27.93 8.39 -5.16
CA VAL A 210 29.14 7.63 -4.92
C VAL A 210 29.20 7.11 -3.50
N THR A 211 28.87 7.94 -2.50
CA THR A 211 28.96 7.56 -1.09
C THR A 211 27.92 6.52 -0.70
N ALA A 212 26.64 6.72 -1.10
CA ALA A 212 25.59 5.75 -0.82
C ALA A 212 25.84 4.40 -1.53
N PHE A 213 26.40 4.43 -2.75
CA PHE A 213 26.85 3.23 -3.44
C PHE A 213 27.93 2.50 -2.65
N ALA A 214 29.00 3.22 -2.25
CA ALA A 214 30.10 2.64 -1.49
C ALA A 214 29.65 2.04 -0.15
N ASP A 215 28.85 2.78 0.62
CA ASP A 215 28.34 2.33 1.93
C ASP A 215 27.47 1.06 1.80
N ARG A 216 26.57 1.03 0.82
CA ARG A 216 25.69 -0.13 0.58
C ARG A 216 26.47 -1.33 0.06
N MET A 217 27.47 -1.11 -0.80
CA MET A 217 28.35 -2.18 -1.31
C MET A 217 29.28 -2.71 -0.23
N ALA A 218 29.72 -1.90 0.74
CA ALA A 218 30.49 -2.37 1.90
C ALA A 218 29.68 -3.35 2.77
N ALA A 219 28.37 -3.17 2.84
CA ALA A 219 27.46 -4.09 3.53
C ALA A 219 27.19 -5.40 2.73
N ALA A 220 27.32 -5.35 1.40
CA ALA A 220 27.14 -6.49 0.50
C ALA A 220 28.44 -7.33 0.38
N LYS A 221 28.65 -8.23 1.34
CA LYS A 221 29.89 -9.06 1.45
C LYS A 221 30.15 -9.99 0.27
N THR A 222 29.26 -10.10 -0.69
CA THR A 222 29.33 -11.00 -1.84
C THR A 222 30.21 -10.47 -2.98
N VAL A 223 30.57 -9.19 -2.99
CA VAL A 223 31.35 -8.54 -4.06
C VAL A 223 32.78 -8.32 -3.61
N PRO A 224 33.80 -8.76 -4.40
CA PRO A 224 35.20 -8.56 -4.07
C PRO A 224 35.57 -7.08 -3.91
N ASP A 225 36.48 -6.75 -2.98
CA ASP A 225 36.90 -5.37 -2.69
C ASP A 225 37.43 -4.64 -3.93
N ALA A 226 38.27 -5.31 -4.72
CA ALA A 226 38.81 -4.72 -5.94
C ALA A 226 37.70 -4.33 -6.95
N ARG A 227 36.67 -5.16 -7.07
CA ARG A 227 35.55 -4.90 -7.95
C ARG A 227 34.66 -3.77 -7.44
N ARG A 228 34.43 -3.72 -6.12
CA ARG A 228 33.71 -2.61 -5.49
C ARG A 228 34.40 -1.27 -5.75
N GLU A 229 35.73 -1.24 -5.61
CA GLU A 229 36.51 -0.03 -5.84
C GLU A 229 36.51 0.38 -7.32
N GLU A 230 36.62 -0.57 -8.25
CA GLU A 230 36.51 -0.30 -9.68
C GLU A 230 35.15 0.34 -10.03
N LEU A 231 34.04 -0.24 -9.56
CA LEU A 231 32.69 0.27 -9.84
C LEU A 231 32.46 1.63 -9.15
N ARG A 232 33.00 1.82 -7.94
CA ARG A 232 32.98 3.13 -7.25
C ARG A 232 33.72 4.20 -8.08
N ALA A 233 34.91 3.89 -8.61
CA ALA A 233 35.67 4.82 -9.44
C ALA A 233 34.95 5.14 -10.77
N GLN A 234 34.26 4.16 -11.37
CA GLN A 234 33.40 4.41 -12.51
C GLN A 234 32.25 5.35 -12.18
N ALA A 235 31.56 5.13 -11.05
CA ALA A 235 30.50 6.00 -10.57
C ALA A 235 30.99 7.43 -10.35
N GLU A 236 32.16 7.59 -9.72
CA GLU A 236 32.79 8.90 -9.49
C GLU A 236 33.08 9.63 -10.81
N LYS A 237 33.64 8.92 -11.80
CA LYS A 237 33.91 9.47 -13.14
C LYS A 237 32.64 9.93 -13.82
N ILE A 238 31.54 9.16 -13.75
CA ILE A 238 30.24 9.53 -14.32
C ILE A 238 29.69 10.78 -13.64
N VAL A 239 29.75 10.84 -12.31
CA VAL A 239 29.30 12.01 -11.54
C VAL A 239 30.06 13.27 -11.98
N ALA A 240 31.39 13.20 -12.09
CA ALA A 240 32.21 14.32 -12.49
C ALA A 240 31.92 14.77 -13.92
N ALA A 241 31.89 13.83 -14.86
CA ALA A 241 31.86 14.12 -16.31
C ALA A 241 30.45 14.34 -16.87
N GLN A 242 29.39 13.79 -16.22
CA GLN A 242 28.04 13.82 -16.78
C GLN A 242 27.02 14.44 -15.81
N VAL A 243 26.99 14.01 -14.56
CA VAL A 243 25.97 14.46 -13.59
C VAL A 243 26.15 15.93 -13.24
N TYR A 244 27.33 16.34 -12.82
CA TYR A 244 27.57 17.73 -12.43
C TYR A 244 27.33 18.72 -13.57
N PRO A 245 27.78 18.49 -14.83
CA PRO A 245 27.40 19.31 -15.95
C PRO A 245 25.89 19.40 -16.20
N ALA A 246 25.15 18.30 -16.03
CA ALA A 246 23.69 18.30 -16.20
C ALA A 246 22.99 19.17 -15.14
N TRP A 247 23.38 19.06 -13.86
CA TRP A 247 22.89 19.95 -12.79
C TRP A 247 23.20 21.42 -13.05
N LYS A 248 24.40 21.73 -13.52
CA LYS A 248 24.78 23.10 -13.92
C LYS A 248 23.88 23.64 -15.02
N ARG A 249 23.53 22.83 -16.03
CA ARG A 249 22.56 23.23 -17.08
C ARG A 249 21.16 23.51 -16.51
N GLY A 250 20.70 22.68 -15.58
CA GLY A 250 19.42 22.92 -14.88
C GLY A 250 19.43 24.22 -14.09
N ILE A 251 20.50 24.47 -13.30
CA ILE A 251 20.66 25.72 -12.55
C ILE A 251 20.66 26.93 -13.49
N ALA A 252 21.41 26.87 -14.59
CA ALA A 252 21.48 27.96 -15.58
C ALA A 252 20.12 28.26 -16.26
N LEU A 253 19.23 27.25 -16.35
CA LEU A 253 17.84 27.48 -16.80
C LEU A 253 17.01 28.19 -15.73
N LEU A 254 17.15 27.78 -14.45
CA LEU A 254 16.28 28.27 -13.37
C LEU A 254 16.63 29.70 -12.92
N GLU A 255 17.90 30.11 -12.96
CA GLU A 255 18.34 31.42 -12.48
C GLU A 255 17.61 32.60 -13.15
N PRO A 256 17.52 32.72 -14.48
CA PRO A 256 16.76 33.79 -15.11
C PRO A 256 15.27 33.69 -14.86
N LEU A 257 14.71 32.47 -14.68
CA LEU A 257 13.30 32.29 -14.31
C LEU A 257 13.01 32.84 -12.93
N ALA A 258 13.90 32.62 -11.95
CA ALA A 258 13.76 33.17 -10.61
C ALA A 258 13.79 34.72 -10.59
N GLY A 259 14.48 35.34 -11.53
CA GLY A 259 14.45 36.79 -11.73
C GLY A 259 13.11 37.31 -12.27
N ARG A 260 12.42 36.51 -13.09
CA ARG A 260 11.14 36.86 -13.73
C ARG A 260 9.92 36.50 -12.88
N ALA A 261 10.05 35.50 -11.98
CA ALA A 261 8.96 35.00 -11.17
C ALA A 261 8.49 36.01 -10.13
N ASN A 262 7.19 36.02 -9.86
CA ASN A 262 6.58 36.64 -8.68
C ASN A 262 6.50 35.63 -7.51
N ASP A 263 5.83 35.99 -6.41
CA ASP A 263 5.68 35.15 -5.23
C ASP A 263 4.24 34.61 -5.06
N ASP A 264 3.42 34.67 -6.12
CA ASP A 264 2.08 34.08 -6.13
C ASP A 264 2.14 32.57 -5.96
N ALA A 265 1.55 32.08 -4.88
CA ALA A 265 1.75 30.68 -4.44
C ALA A 265 0.75 29.69 -5.07
N GLY A 266 -0.50 30.12 -5.33
CA GLY A 266 -1.57 29.23 -5.74
C GLY A 266 -1.61 28.91 -7.23
N LEU A 267 -2.34 27.84 -7.60
CA LEU A 267 -2.58 27.50 -9.02
C LEU A 267 -3.43 28.52 -9.76
N TRP A 268 -4.25 29.30 -9.03
CA TRP A 268 -5.07 30.40 -9.58
C TRP A 268 -4.26 31.40 -10.44
N ARG A 269 -2.94 31.50 -10.24
CA ARG A 269 -2.04 32.33 -11.06
C ARG A 269 -1.96 31.89 -12.53
N PHE A 270 -2.41 30.68 -12.84
CA PHE A 270 -2.43 30.14 -14.20
C PHE A 270 -3.86 30.09 -14.75
N LYS A 271 -4.01 30.33 -16.05
CA LYS A 271 -5.29 30.09 -16.72
C LYS A 271 -5.72 28.62 -16.56
N GLY A 272 -6.93 28.38 -16.06
CA GLY A 272 -7.44 27.03 -15.77
C GLY A 272 -6.87 26.40 -14.49
N GLY A 273 -6.15 27.17 -13.67
CA GLY A 273 -5.56 26.71 -12.41
C GLY A 273 -6.58 26.21 -11.42
N ASP A 274 -7.77 26.81 -11.37
CA ASP A 274 -8.88 26.39 -10.50
C ASP A 274 -9.39 24.97 -10.85
N ASP A 275 -9.47 24.65 -12.16
CA ASP A 275 -9.85 23.32 -12.61
C ASP A 275 -8.75 22.29 -12.29
N ALA A 276 -7.48 22.68 -12.46
CA ALA A 276 -6.34 21.85 -12.09
C ALA A 276 -6.32 21.57 -10.58
N TYR A 277 -6.64 22.58 -9.77
CA TYR A 277 -6.72 22.41 -8.31
C TYR A 277 -7.90 21.52 -7.89
N ARG A 278 -9.07 21.70 -8.49
CA ARG A 278 -10.25 20.83 -8.26
C ARG A 278 -9.93 19.36 -8.61
N PHE A 279 -9.25 19.14 -9.73
CA PHE A 279 -8.78 17.79 -10.09
C PHE A 279 -7.78 17.24 -9.05
N ALA A 280 -6.83 18.05 -8.59
CA ALA A 280 -5.84 17.67 -7.59
C ALA A 280 -6.50 17.28 -6.26
N LEU A 281 -7.44 18.08 -5.76
CA LEU A 281 -8.23 17.75 -4.56
C LEU A 281 -8.94 16.40 -4.71
N ARG A 282 -9.70 16.21 -5.81
CA ARG A 282 -10.41 14.95 -6.04
C ARG A 282 -9.46 13.76 -6.14
N ARG A 283 -8.33 13.90 -6.82
CA ARG A 283 -7.30 12.86 -6.94
C ARG A 283 -6.73 12.44 -5.60
N PHE A 284 -6.44 13.39 -4.73
CA PHE A 284 -5.76 13.11 -3.47
C PHE A 284 -6.71 12.79 -2.33
N THR A 285 -7.85 13.46 -2.24
CA THR A 285 -8.86 13.19 -1.19
C THR A 285 -9.84 12.07 -1.57
N THR A 286 -9.92 11.73 -2.85
CA THR A 286 -10.89 10.80 -3.43
C THR A 286 -12.35 11.18 -3.15
N THR A 287 -12.62 12.46 -2.90
CA THR A 287 -13.95 13.04 -2.67
C THR A 287 -14.31 14.05 -3.76
N ASN A 288 -15.57 14.39 -3.87
CA ASN A 288 -16.06 15.44 -4.76
C ASN A 288 -16.27 16.78 -4.03
N LEU A 289 -15.74 16.92 -2.81
CA LEU A 289 -15.85 18.14 -2.03
C LEU A 289 -15.13 19.30 -2.72
N SER A 290 -15.72 20.46 -2.67
CA SER A 290 -15.12 21.71 -3.15
C SER A 290 -14.01 22.17 -2.20
N ALA A 291 -13.13 23.05 -2.71
CA ALA A 291 -12.09 23.66 -1.88
C ALA A 291 -12.69 24.43 -0.67
N GLU A 292 -13.86 25.05 -0.85
CA GLU A 292 -14.55 25.76 0.24
C GLU A 292 -15.03 24.79 1.32
N GLU A 293 -15.67 23.69 0.95
CA GLU A 293 -16.13 22.69 1.92
C GLU A 293 -14.96 22.11 2.70
N ILE A 294 -13.86 21.75 2.03
CA ILE A 294 -12.64 21.27 2.69
C ILE A 294 -12.04 22.32 3.62
N HIS A 295 -12.04 23.60 3.21
CA HIS A 295 -11.57 24.70 4.04
C HIS A 295 -12.38 24.83 5.33
N GLN A 296 -13.72 24.78 5.23
CA GLN A 296 -14.62 24.88 6.39
C GLN A 296 -14.48 23.68 7.32
N ILE A 297 -14.32 22.46 6.77
CA ILE A 297 -13.99 21.27 7.56
C ILE A 297 -12.69 21.51 8.35
N GLY A 298 -11.66 22.06 7.68
CA GLY A 298 -10.39 22.38 8.30
C GLY A 298 -10.52 23.37 9.46
N LEU A 299 -11.21 24.50 9.25
CA LEU A 299 -11.43 25.50 10.28
C LEU A 299 -12.15 24.92 11.51
N LYS A 300 -13.20 24.13 11.27
CA LYS A 300 -13.94 23.44 12.34
C LYS A 300 -13.03 22.50 13.14
N ARG A 301 -12.27 21.64 12.44
CA ARG A 301 -11.38 20.69 13.12
C ARG A 301 -10.26 21.37 13.91
N VAL A 302 -9.68 22.43 13.36
CA VAL A 302 -8.68 23.26 14.09
C VAL A 302 -9.24 23.76 15.41
N ALA A 303 -10.45 24.36 15.40
CA ALA A 303 -11.07 24.88 16.61
C ALA A 303 -11.37 23.79 17.66
N GLU A 304 -11.86 22.62 17.21
CA GLU A 304 -12.14 21.48 18.10
C GLU A 304 -10.85 20.95 18.76
N ILE A 305 -9.78 20.73 17.98
CA ILE A 305 -8.52 20.23 18.50
C ILE A 305 -7.87 21.25 19.44
N GLU A 306 -7.87 22.53 19.10
CA GLU A 306 -7.32 23.59 19.97
C GLU A 306 -8.04 23.64 21.32
N GLN A 307 -9.35 23.40 21.35
CA GLN A 307 -10.12 23.28 22.59
C GLN A 307 -9.72 22.05 23.42
N GLU A 308 -9.52 20.89 22.76
CA GLU A 308 -9.05 19.66 23.43
C GLU A 308 -7.63 19.86 24.01
N MET A 309 -6.73 20.48 23.26
CA MET A 309 -5.36 20.81 23.70
C MET A 309 -5.36 21.76 24.90
N ASP A 310 -6.21 22.81 24.88
CA ASP A 310 -6.36 23.76 26.02
C ASP A 310 -6.77 23.00 27.29
N GLY A 311 -7.69 22.04 27.17
CA GLY A 311 -8.11 21.21 28.29
C GLY A 311 -6.96 20.37 28.89
N ILE A 312 -6.09 19.79 28.06
CA ILE A 312 -4.93 19.01 28.52
C ILE A 312 -3.88 19.94 29.15
N LEU A 313 -3.59 21.09 28.52
CA LEU A 313 -2.63 22.07 29.05
C LEU A 313 -3.06 22.59 30.44
N LYS A 314 -4.35 22.80 30.66
CA LYS A 314 -4.89 23.16 31.99
C LYS A 314 -4.66 22.02 33.00
N LYS A 315 -4.88 20.77 32.64
CA LYS A 315 -4.58 19.62 33.51
C LYS A 315 -3.10 19.49 33.84
N LEU A 316 -2.20 19.91 32.92
CA LEU A 316 -0.75 20.00 33.15
C LEU A 316 -0.33 21.24 33.96
N GLY A 317 -1.28 22.06 34.46
CA GLY A 317 -0.99 23.27 35.19
C GLY A 317 -0.49 24.45 34.34
N ARG A 318 -0.55 24.32 33.02
CA ARG A 318 -0.07 25.34 32.06
C ARG A 318 -1.26 26.24 31.67
N THR A 319 -1.56 27.25 32.46
CA THR A 319 -2.77 28.11 32.32
C THR A 319 -2.49 29.51 31.78
N GLN A 320 -1.22 29.94 31.78
CA GLN A 320 -0.85 31.31 31.42
C GLN A 320 -0.37 31.43 29.97
N GLY A 321 -0.82 32.46 29.27
CA GLY A 321 -0.45 32.72 27.87
C GLY A 321 -1.39 32.07 26.85
N THR A 322 -1.13 32.35 25.59
CA THR A 322 -1.84 31.75 24.44
C THR A 322 -1.60 30.25 24.34
N LEU A 323 -2.46 29.52 23.64
CA LEU A 323 -2.26 28.09 23.35
C LEU A 323 -0.86 27.83 22.76
N GLN A 324 -0.48 28.61 21.75
CA GLN A 324 0.80 28.49 21.07
C GLN A 324 2.01 28.70 21.99
N GLU A 325 1.96 29.70 22.87
CA GLU A 325 3.03 29.97 23.84
C GLU A 325 3.20 28.81 24.84
N ARG A 326 2.09 28.24 25.29
CA ARG A 326 2.09 27.10 26.23
C ARG A 326 2.63 25.83 25.57
N VAL A 327 2.25 25.55 24.29
CA VAL A 327 2.79 24.42 23.51
C VAL A 327 4.29 24.62 23.30
N LYS A 328 4.76 25.81 22.85
CA LYS A 328 6.19 26.11 22.70
C LYS A 328 6.99 25.92 23.97
N ALA A 329 6.42 26.30 25.12
CA ALA A 329 7.08 26.09 26.42
C ALA A 329 7.22 24.59 26.75
N LEU A 330 6.22 23.77 26.37
CA LEU A 330 6.30 22.33 26.50
C LEU A 330 7.34 21.73 25.54
N GLU A 331 7.32 22.09 24.26
CA GLU A 331 8.32 21.65 23.26
C GLU A 331 9.75 21.83 23.79
N LYS A 332 10.05 23.01 24.31
CA LYS A 332 11.35 23.32 24.90
C LYS A 332 11.71 22.39 26.06
N SER A 333 10.73 22.05 26.91
CA SER A 333 10.96 21.17 28.07
C SER A 333 11.11 19.69 27.66
N GLN A 334 10.59 19.30 26.51
CA GLN A 334 10.60 17.95 25.95
C GLN A 334 11.63 17.74 24.85
N ALA A 335 12.49 18.73 24.59
CA ALA A 335 13.53 18.66 23.58
C ALA A 335 14.61 17.63 23.95
N TYR A 336 15.17 16.99 22.93
CA TYR A 336 16.36 16.16 23.11
C TYR A 336 17.63 17.00 23.19
N PRO A 337 18.68 16.52 23.89
CA PRO A 337 19.98 17.18 23.88
C PRO A 337 20.54 17.30 22.45
N LEU A 338 21.12 18.46 22.12
CA LEU A 338 21.72 18.74 20.81
C LEU A 338 23.12 18.09 20.67
N THR A 339 23.21 16.81 20.98
CA THR A 339 24.47 16.03 21.05
C THR A 339 24.29 14.67 20.37
N GLU A 340 25.39 13.93 20.18
CA GLU A 340 25.34 12.53 19.73
C GLU A 340 24.55 11.62 20.70
N ASP A 341 24.60 11.91 21.99
CA ASP A 341 23.82 11.14 22.97
C ASP A 341 22.32 11.44 22.85
N GLY A 342 21.93 12.67 22.50
CA GLY A 342 20.55 13.00 22.16
C GLY A 342 20.06 12.22 20.92
N ARG A 343 20.90 12.04 19.92
CA ARG A 343 20.59 11.23 18.73
C ARG A 343 20.41 9.74 19.08
N LYS A 344 21.27 9.21 19.95
CA LYS A 344 21.13 7.84 20.47
C LYS A 344 19.85 7.68 21.29
N ALA A 345 19.52 8.68 22.11
CA ALA A 345 18.30 8.67 22.92
C ALA A 345 17.05 8.65 22.03
N ILE A 346 17.01 9.43 20.95
CA ILE A 346 15.91 9.38 19.98
C ILE A 346 15.72 7.95 19.44
N MET A 347 16.80 7.30 19.00
CA MET A 347 16.70 5.92 18.48
C MET A 347 16.26 4.91 19.53
N ALA A 348 16.74 5.03 20.75
CA ALA A 348 16.34 4.16 21.86
C ALA A 348 14.83 4.31 22.18
N ASP A 349 14.35 5.56 22.22
CA ASP A 349 12.93 5.85 22.43
C ASP A 349 12.07 5.32 21.27
N VAL A 350 12.52 5.51 20.02
CA VAL A 350 11.84 4.94 18.82
C VAL A 350 11.69 3.43 18.93
N GLU A 351 12.75 2.72 19.26
CA GLU A 351 12.71 1.26 19.39
C GLU A 351 11.80 0.80 20.55
N GLN A 352 11.83 1.52 21.66
CA GLN A 352 10.97 1.24 22.80
C GLN A 352 9.48 1.43 22.44
N ILE A 353 9.15 2.54 21.79
CA ILE A 353 7.79 2.88 21.37
C ILE A 353 7.28 1.85 20.35
N LEU A 354 8.12 1.46 19.38
CA LEU A 354 7.78 0.45 18.39
C LEU A 354 7.40 -0.89 19.06
N ARG A 355 8.22 -1.39 19.98
CA ARG A 355 7.92 -2.62 20.73
C ARG A 355 6.67 -2.50 21.58
N ASP A 356 6.40 -1.32 22.15
CA ASP A 356 5.16 -1.08 22.91
C ASP A 356 3.94 -1.13 21.98
N GLY A 357 4.01 -0.48 20.81
CA GLY A 357 2.96 -0.51 19.79
C GLY A 357 2.63 -1.93 19.32
N GLU A 358 3.65 -2.75 19.06
CA GLU A 358 3.47 -4.16 18.67
C GLU A 358 2.71 -4.98 19.73
N ARG A 359 3.01 -4.77 21.02
CA ARG A 359 2.28 -5.45 22.10
C ARG A 359 0.83 -5.00 22.20
N ARG A 360 0.58 -3.68 22.17
CA ARG A 360 -0.75 -3.09 22.36
C ARG A 360 -1.68 -3.36 21.17
N ALA A 361 -1.14 -3.46 19.97
CA ALA A 361 -1.91 -3.75 18.75
C ALA A 361 -2.69 -5.07 18.85
N ALA A 362 -2.24 -6.04 19.67
CA ALA A 362 -2.94 -7.30 19.93
C ALA A 362 -4.38 -7.11 20.44
N LEU A 363 -4.62 -6.02 21.15
CA LEU A 363 -5.94 -5.75 21.73
C LEU A 363 -6.91 -5.15 20.71
N GLN A 364 -6.37 -4.55 19.63
CA GLN A 364 -7.15 -3.80 18.65
C GLN A 364 -7.28 -4.53 17.29
N PHE A 365 -6.43 -5.54 17.03
CA PHE A 365 -6.36 -6.22 15.75
C PHE A 365 -6.22 -7.72 15.90
N ASP A 366 -6.94 -8.49 15.08
CA ASP A 366 -6.79 -9.95 14.99
C ASP A 366 -5.72 -10.33 13.96
N THR A 367 -5.70 -9.62 12.81
CA THR A 367 -4.72 -9.85 11.76
C THR A 367 -3.52 -8.93 11.94
N ARG A 368 -2.30 -9.46 11.75
CA ARG A 368 -1.05 -8.71 11.88
C ARG A 368 -0.13 -8.97 10.70
N PRO A 369 0.70 -7.99 10.32
CA PRO A 369 1.76 -8.22 9.34
C PRO A 369 2.68 -9.36 9.79
N LYS A 370 3.10 -10.19 8.83
CA LYS A 370 4.14 -11.22 9.01
C LYS A 370 5.53 -10.61 8.82
N ALA A 371 5.66 -9.66 7.90
CA ALA A 371 6.90 -8.96 7.66
C ALA A 371 7.31 -8.16 8.90
N PRO A 372 8.55 -8.30 9.37
CA PRO A 372 9.06 -7.49 10.48
C PRO A 372 9.24 -6.03 10.05
N ILE A 373 9.27 -5.13 11.04
CA ILE A 373 9.62 -3.73 10.86
C ILE A 373 10.88 -3.40 11.65
N VAL A 374 11.72 -2.55 11.05
CA VAL A 374 12.92 -2.00 11.70
C VAL A 374 12.93 -0.48 11.61
N ALA A 375 13.43 0.18 12.64
CA ALA A 375 13.70 1.62 12.61
C ALA A 375 15.17 1.86 12.26
N GLN A 376 15.42 2.80 11.36
CA GLN A 376 16.77 3.16 10.93
C GLN A 376 16.91 4.67 10.78
N PRO A 377 18.04 5.27 11.21
CA PRO A 377 18.31 6.66 10.93
C PRO A 377 18.55 6.87 9.43
N TYR A 378 18.19 8.04 8.94
CA TYR A 378 18.69 8.47 7.64
C TYR A 378 20.21 8.66 7.66
N PRO A 379 20.89 8.42 6.53
CA PRO A 379 22.26 8.86 6.37
C PRO A 379 22.40 10.37 6.65
N ARG A 380 23.44 10.80 7.34
CA ARG A 380 23.60 12.20 7.81
C ARG A 380 23.43 13.24 6.72
N PHE A 381 23.92 12.97 5.51
CA PHE A 381 23.80 13.90 4.38
C PHE A 381 22.35 14.15 3.93
N ARG A 382 21.41 13.24 4.29
CA ARG A 382 20.00 13.36 3.96
C ARG A 382 19.15 13.96 5.08
N GLU A 383 19.61 13.90 6.31
CA GLU A 383 18.82 14.26 7.49
C GLU A 383 18.30 15.70 7.43
N ALA A 384 19.07 16.64 6.90
CA ALA A 384 18.69 18.05 6.85
C ALA A 384 17.37 18.30 6.09
N ASN A 385 17.11 17.52 5.04
CA ASN A 385 15.96 17.72 4.14
C ASN A 385 14.99 16.52 4.11
N ALA A 386 15.26 15.45 4.86
CA ALA A 386 14.38 14.29 4.91
C ALA A 386 13.24 14.51 5.91
N ALA A 387 12.05 14.06 5.56
CA ALA A 387 10.98 13.78 6.53
C ALA A 387 11.09 12.33 7.00
N ALA A 388 10.57 12.04 8.18
CA ALA A 388 10.35 10.65 8.60
C ALA A 388 9.46 9.95 7.59
N SER A 389 9.74 8.67 7.30
CA SER A 389 8.99 7.93 6.29
C SER A 389 9.05 6.43 6.52
N TYR A 390 8.01 5.75 6.06
CA TYR A 390 7.95 4.30 5.98
C TYR A 390 8.25 3.80 4.56
N SER A 391 9.04 2.74 4.48
CA SER A 391 9.26 1.96 3.25
C SER A 391 8.76 0.53 3.44
N ALA A 392 7.91 0.08 2.52
CA ALA A 392 7.32 -1.25 2.57
C ALA A 392 8.38 -2.37 2.52
N PRO A 393 8.09 -3.56 3.07
CA PRO A 393 8.96 -4.73 2.92
C PRO A 393 9.11 -5.12 1.46
N ALA A 394 10.17 -5.85 1.13
CA ALA A 394 10.29 -6.41 -0.21
C ALA A 394 9.27 -7.55 -0.40
N PRO A 395 8.63 -7.65 -1.59
CA PRO A 395 7.64 -8.70 -1.85
C PRO A 395 8.19 -10.13 -1.73
N ASP A 396 9.50 -10.31 -1.93
CA ASP A 396 10.22 -11.58 -1.82
C ASP A 396 10.73 -11.88 -0.40
N GLY A 397 10.42 -11.01 0.59
CA GLY A 397 10.87 -11.14 1.97
C GLY A 397 12.34 -10.79 2.21
N SER A 398 13.10 -10.37 1.19
CA SER A 398 14.54 -10.07 1.31
C SER A 398 14.85 -8.82 2.15
N ARG A 399 13.86 -7.95 2.38
CA ARG A 399 14.00 -6.71 3.16
C ARG A 399 12.77 -6.49 4.05
N PRO A 400 12.97 -6.17 5.35
CA PRO A 400 11.88 -5.83 6.26
C PRO A 400 11.22 -4.50 5.87
N GLY A 401 10.03 -4.22 6.41
CA GLY A 401 9.50 -2.88 6.47
C GLY A 401 10.48 -1.97 7.22
N THR A 402 10.67 -0.74 6.75
CA THR A 402 11.68 0.14 7.31
C THR A 402 11.10 1.51 7.61
N PHE A 403 11.13 1.89 8.87
CA PHE A 403 10.88 3.26 9.31
C PHE A 403 12.21 4.04 9.27
N GLN A 404 12.30 5.02 8.39
CA GLN A 404 13.46 5.90 8.29
C GLN A 404 13.19 7.22 9.01
N ILE A 405 14.08 7.59 9.94
CA ILE A 405 13.92 8.78 10.76
C ILE A 405 15.15 9.70 10.64
N PRO A 406 14.97 11.00 10.34
CA PRO A 406 16.06 11.97 10.38
C PRO A 406 16.34 12.35 11.84
N LEU A 407 17.53 12.03 12.35
CA LEU A 407 17.90 12.34 13.73
C LEU A 407 18.30 13.80 13.87
N ARG A 408 17.31 14.66 14.10
CA ARG A 408 17.45 16.11 14.28
C ARG A 408 16.95 16.51 15.66
N PRO A 409 17.82 16.42 16.71
CA PRO A 409 17.41 16.75 18.08
C PRO A 409 16.82 18.15 18.23
N GLU A 410 17.22 19.09 17.36
CA GLU A 410 16.72 20.47 17.33
C GLU A 410 15.26 20.60 16.86
N ARG A 411 14.71 19.56 16.24
CA ARG A 411 13.35 19.52 15.67
C ARG A 411 12.48 18.41 16.23
N MET A 412 13.05 17.58 17.11
CA MET A 412 12.36 16.41 17.65
C MET A 412 12.11 16.60 19.14
N THR A 413 10.92 16.23 19.56
CA THR A 413 10.51 16.31 20.96
C THR A 413 9.99 14.97 21.44
N LYS A 414 10.15 14.68 22.72
CA LYS A 414 9.69 13.42 23.32
C LYS A 414 8.17 13.28 23.22
N TYR A 415 7.42 14.37 23.35
CA TYR A 415 5.96 14.32 23.40
C TYR A 415 5.32 14.00 22.05
N THR A 416 5.95 14.37 20.91
CA THR A 416 5.43 14.05 19.56
C THR A 416 6.01 12.77 18.98
N LEU A 417 7.16 12.29 19.50
CA LEU A 417 7.87 11.15 18.93
C LEU A 417 7.02 9.87 18.93
N ARG A 418 6.28 9.62 20.01
CA ARG A 418 5.41 8.43 20.14
C ARG A 418 4.37 8.39 19.02
N THR A 419 3.71 9.50 18.77
CA THR A 419 2.70 9.65 17.73
C THR A 419 3.29 9.42 16.34
N LEU A 420 4.47 9.99 16.06
CA LEU A 420 5.19 9.78 14.81
C LEU A 420 5.52 8.29 14.57
N VAL A 421 6.02 7.59 15.60
CA VAL A 421 6.34 6.17 15.50
C VAL A 421 5.08 5.35 15.21
N TYR A 422 3.96 5.63 15.88
CA TYR A 422 2.69 4.93 15.61
C TYR A 422 2.18 5.19 14.19
N HIS A 423 2.29 6.41 13.68
CA HIS A 423 1.94 6.75 12.30
C HIS A 423 2.71 5.92 11.28
N GLU A 424 4.02 5.87 11.42
CA GLU A 424 4.91 5.23 10.43
C GLU A 424 4.98 3.71 10.59
N THR A 425 4.70 3.19 11.80
CA THR A 425 4.95 1.78 12.11
C THR A 425 3.67 1.02 12.47
N VAL A 426 3.51 0.68 13.74
CA VAL A 426 2.39 -0.11 14.30
C VAL A 426 1.57 0.79 15.24
N PRO A 427 0.28 0.98 14.94
CA PRO A 427 -0.55 0.31 13.93
C PRO A 427 -0.73 1.09 12.60
N GLY A 428 0.16 2.02 12.27
CA GLY A 428 0.05 2.91 11.12
C GLY A 428 0.44 2.30 9.78
N HIS A 429 1.35 2.98 9.05
CA HIS A 429 1.70 2.63 7.66
C HIS A 429 2.20 1.20 7.48
N HIS A 430 3.12 0.74 8.35
CA HIS A 430 3.61 -0.64 8.24
C HIS A 430 2.47 -1.64 8.34
N PHE A 431 1.60 -1.44 9.30
CA PHE A 431 0.49 -2.36 9.54
C PHE A 431 -0.44 -2.46 8.32
N GLN A 432 -0.89 -1.33 7.78
CA GLN A 432 -1.81 -1.28 6.65
C GLN A 432 -1.17 -1.79 5.36
N ILE A 433 0.05 -1.32 5.04
CA ILE A 433 0.69 -1.60 3.76
C ILE A 433 1.20 -3.05 3.69
N ALA A 434 1.81 -3.55 4.78
CA ALA A 434 2.29 -4.93 4.79
C ALA A 434 1.13 -5.94 4.72
N LEU A 435 0.02 -5.69 5.42
CA LEU A 435 -1.18 -6.54 5.31
C LEU A 435 -1.74 -6.57 3.88
N GLU A 436 -1.79 -5.43 3.19
CA GLU A 436 -2.20 -5.38 1.78
C GLU A 436 -1.26 -6.21 0.89
N MET A 437 0.05 -6.08 1.07
CA MET A 437 1.05 -6.82 0.29
C MET A 437 1.01 -8.33 0.54
N GLU A 438 0.74 -8.72 1.79
CA GLU A 438 0.68 -10.11 2.22
C GLU A 438 -0.66 -10.80 1.90
N ASN A 439 -1.70 -10.05 1.52
CA ASN A 439 -3.03 -10.61 1.27
C ASN A 439 -3.07 -11.37 -0.08
N PRO A 440 -3.07 -12.72 -0.09
CA PRO A 440 -3.05 -13.50 -1.33
C PRO A 440 -4.37 -13.42 -2.11
N ALA A 441 -5.46 -12.99 -1.48
CA ALA A 441 -6.75 -12.81 -2.14
C ALA A 441 -6.77 -11.59 -3.07
N LEU A 442 -5.83 -10.65 -2.90
CA LEU A 442 -5.73 -9.47 -3.75
C LEU A 442 -4.92 -9.76 -5.03
N PRO A 443 -5.36 -9.26 -6.19
CA PRO A 443 -4.56 -9.31 -7.41
C PRO A 443 -3.17 -8.69 -7.22
N ARG A 444 -2.19 -9.18 -7.96
CA ARG A 444 -0.79 -8.74 -7.83
C ARG A 444 -0.60 -7.23 -8.01
N PHE A 445 -1.38 -6.59 -8.90
CA PHE A 445 -1.29 -5.15 -9.11
C PHE A 445 -1.62 -4.34 -7.84
N ARG A 446 -2.57 -4.83 -7.02
CA ARG A 446 -2.91 -4.20 -5.74
C ARG A 446 -1.82 -4.42 -4.72
N ARG A 447 -1.37 -5.66 -4.53
CA ARG A 447 -0.31 -6.02 -3.58
C ARG A 447 1.00 -5.26 -3.83
N LEU A 448 1.33 -4.99 -5.10
CA LEU A 448 2.50 -4.20 -5.49
C LEU A 448 2.20 -2.71 -5.64
N ARG A 449 0.94 -2.29 -5.47
CA ARG A 449 0.50 -0.90 -5.70
C ARG A 449 0.96 -0.39 -7.09
N ALA A 450 0.87 -1.27 -8.10
CA ALA A 450 1.44 -1.05 -9.42
C ALA A 450 0.90 0.21 -10.11
N LEU A 451 -0.37 0.53 -9.93
CA LEU A 451 -1.02 1.71 -10.49
C LEU A 451 -0.97 2.95 -9.55
N GLY A 452 -0.16 2.87 -8.48
CA GLY A 452 -0.03 3.91 -7.46
C GLY A 452 -0.89 3.65 -6.21
N GLY A 453 -0.58 4.38 -5.13
CA GLY A 453 -1.35 4.35 -3.88
C GLY A 453 -2.50 5.35 -3.87
N ILE A 454 -3.41 5.19 -2.93
CA ILE A 454 -4.49 6.15 -2.63
C ILE A 454 -4.11 6.91 -1.36
N SER A 455 -3.67 8.16 -1.54
CA SER A 455 -3.14 8.97 -0.43
C SER A 455 -4.15 9.14 0.71
N ALA A 456 -5.44 9.40 0.37
CA ALA A 456 -6.48 9.57 1.38
C ALA A 456 -6.60 8.38 2.33
N LEU A 457 -6.54 7.15 1.83
CA LEU A 457 -6.65 5.98 2.70
C LEU A 457 -5.33 5.68 3.42
N SER A 458 -4.17 5.78 2.75
CA SER A 458 -2.89 5.48 3.40
C SER A 458 -2.56 6.47 4.51
N GLU A 459 -2.67 7.77 4.23
CA GLU A 459 -2.37 8.82 5.20
C GLU A 459 -3.48 8.96 6.25
N GLY A 460 -4.74 8.80 5.81
CA GLY A 460 -5.87 8.79 6.74
C GLY A 460 -5.82 7.63 7.72
N TRP A 461 -5.33 6.45 7.30
CA TRP A 461 -5.07 5.33 8.20
C TRP A 461 -3.96 5.65 9.21
N GLY A 462 -2.86 6.30 8.75
CA GLY A 462 -1.79 6.74 9.65
C GLY A 462 -2.29 7.67 10.74
N LEU A 463 -3.10 8.68 10.40
CA LEU A 463 -3.73 9.57 11.39
C LEU A 463 -4.72 8.82 12.30
N TYR A 464 -5.57 8.00 11.70
CA TYR A 464 -6.50 7.18 12.47
C TYR A 464 -5.77 6.28 13.48
N ALA A 465 -4.60 5.75 13.13
CA ALA A 465 -3.76 4.95 14.03
C ALA A 465 -3.23 5.77 15.22
N GLU A 466 -2.84 7.04 14.99
CA GLU A 466 -2.46 7.98 16.05
C GLU A 466 -3.61 8.20 17.04
N ARG A 467 -4.81 8.47 16.52
CA ARG A 467 -6.01 8.72 17.32
C ARG A 467 -6.49 7.45 18.02
N LEU A 468 -6.49 6.31 17.33
CA LEU A 468 -6.82 5.00 17.92
C LEU A 468 -5.95 4.70 19.13
N ALA A 469 -4.65 4.96 19.04
CA ALA A 469 -3.72 4.77 20.14
C ALA A 469 -4.09 5.65 21.34
N ALA A 470 -4.45 6.91 21.11
CA ALA A 470 -4.88 7.82 22.18
C ALA A 470 -6.20 7.36 22.84
N GLU A 471 -7.21 7.01 22.04
CA GLU A 471 -8.51 6.53 22.52
C GLU A 471 -8.45 5.18 23.22
N SER A 472 -7.44 4.35 22.88
CA SER A 472 -7.21 3.01 23.46
C SER A 472 -6.32 3.02 24.71
N GLY A 473 -6.02 4.18 25.29
CA GLY A 473 -5.23 4.31 26.50
C GLY A 473 -3.72 4.08 26.32
N TRP A 474 -3.20 4.18 25.08
CA TRP A 474 -1.74 3.99 24.85
C TRP A 474 -0.90 5.17 25.38
N TYR A 475 -1.55 6.27 25.74
CA TYR A 475 -0.97 7.42 26.43
C TYR A 475 -1.40 7.49 27.91
N GLU A 476 -1.76 6.36 28.53
CA GLU A 476 -2.12 6.30 29.94
C GLU A 476 -1.00 6.87 30.80
N ASN A 477 -1.35 7.79 31.71
CA ASN A 477 -0.42 8.53 32.56
C ASN A 477 0.61 9.41 31.81
N ASP A 478 0.39 9.72 30.54
CA ASP A 478 1.25 10.56 29.70
C ASP A 478 0.42 11.67 29.01
N LEU A 479 -0.01 12.66 29.81
CA LEU A 479 -0.77 13.81 29.28
C LEU A 479 0.06 14.63 28.26
N GLU A 480 1.37 14.69 28.42
CA GLU A 480 2.24 15.39 27.48
C GLU A 480 2.27 14.66 26.13
N GLY A 481 2.40 13.34 26.13
CA GLY A 481 2.30 12.53 24.91
C GLY A 481 0.93 12.60 24.25
N GLN A 482 -0.15 12.64 25.04
CA GLN A 482 -1.52 12.86 24.52
C GLN A 482 -1.67 14.23 23.88
N LEU A 483 -1.07 15.29 24.47
CA LEU A 483 -1.02 16.60 23.85
C LEU A 483 -0.22 16.55 22.54
N GLY A 484 0.84 15.75 22.48
CA GLY A 484 1.64 15.56 21.27
C GLY A 484 0.85 14.89 20.13
N GLN A 485 -0.06 13.99 20.46
CA GLN A 485 -0.98 13.41 19.46
C GLN A 485 -1.91 14.50 18.91
N LEU A 486 -2.51 15.32 19.77
CA LEU A 486 -3.38 16.42 19.33
C LEU A 486 -2.62 17.48 18.53
N ASP A 487 -1.37 17.78 18.87
CA ASP A 487 -0.53 18.71 18.10
C ASP A 487 -0.24 18.20 16.69
N MET A 488 0.05 16.90 16.57
CA MET A 488 0.22 16.24 15.28
C MET A 488 -1.10 16.22 14.47
N GLU A 489 -2.24 16.02 15.11
CA GLU A 489 -3.57 16.08 14.47
C GLU A 489 -3.91 17.51 14.05
N LEU A 490 -3.64 18.52 14.90
CA LEU A 490 -3.81 19.94 14.60
C LEU A 490 -3.01 20.35 13.36
N PHE A 491 -1.77 19.89 13.27
CA PHE A 491 -0.95 20.14 12.09
C PHE A 491 -1.63 19.63 10.80
N ARG A 492 -2.27 18.44 10.83
CA ARG A 492 -2.99 17.89 9.67
C ARG A 492 -4.33 18.59 9.43
N ALA A 493 -5.02 19.05 10.44
CA ALA A 493 -6.23 19.89 10.30
C ALA A 493 -5.90 21.24 9.64
N ARG A 494 -4.80 21.89 10.06
CA ARG A 494 -4.31 23.14 9.46
C ARG A 494 -3.93 22.97 7.97
N ARG A 495 -3.53 21.77 7.52
CA ARG A 495 -3.25 21.50 6.11
C ARG A 495 -4.48 21.72 5.23
N LEU A 496 -5.67 21.36 5.70
CA LEU A 496 -6.92 21.61 4.95
C LEU A 496 -7.14 23.10 4.70
N VAL A 497 -6.88 23.92 5.72
CA VAL A 497 -7.06 25.38 5.66
C VAL A 497 -5.99 26.03 4.78
N VAL A 498 -4.73 25.63 4.94
CA VAL A 498 -3.59 26.25 4.27
C VAL A 498 -3.51 25.86 2.79
N ASP A 499 -3.69 24.59 2.44
CA ASP A 499 -3.67 24.15 1.04
C ASP A 499 -4.79 24.82 0.23
N THR A 500 -6.01 24.81 0.75
CA THR A 500 -7.15 25.52 0.13
C THR A 500 -6.99 27.05 0.17
N GLY A 501 -6.37 27.57 1.23
CA GLY A 501 -6.00 28.98 1.35
C GLY A 501 -5.09 29.44 0.22
N LEU A 502 -4.01 28.68 -0.03
CA LEU A 502 -3.03 28.97 -1.09
C LEU A 502 -3.67 28.89 -2.49
N HIS A 503 -4.41 27.81 -2.78
CA HIS A 503 -4.83 27.48 -4.13
C HIS A 503 -6.21 27.99 -4.53
N ALA A 504 -7.11 28.28 -3.57
CA ALA A 504 -8.45 28.74 -3.86
C ALA A 504 -8.80 30.12 -3.23
N LYS A 505 -8.08 30.53 -2.18
CA LYS A 505 -8.35 31.81 -1.48
C LYS A 505 -7.24 32.84 -1.67
N HIS A 506 -6.31 32.61 -2.57
CA HIS A 506 -5.22 33.50 -2.94
C HIS A 506 -4.29 33.88 -1.80
N TRP A 507 -4.13 33.00 -0.81
CA TRP A 507 -3.22 33.27 0.31
C TRP A 507 -1.78 33.38 -0.18
N THR A 508 -1.04 34.33 0.39
CA THR A 508 0.40 34.42 0.22
C THR A 508 1.11 33.31 1.01
N ARG A 509 2.33 33.01 0.64
CA ARG A 509 3.21 32.10 1.42
C ARG A 509 3.29 32.54 2.89
N GLN A 510 3.38 33.86 3.17
CA GLN A 510 3.49 34.35 4.53
C GLN A 510 2.20 34.12 5.33
N GLN A 511 1.02 34.39 4.77
CA GLN A 511 -0.26 34.09 5.43
C GLN A 511 -0.40 32.60 5.81
N ALA A 512 0.08 31.71 4.94
CA ALA A 512 0.10 30.28 5.23
C ALA A 512 1.05 29.91 6.38
N ILE A 513 2.22 30.55 6.45
CA ILE A 513 3.17 30.40 7.56
C ILE A 513 2.59 30.96 8.86
N ASP A 514 2.00 32.14 8.81
CA ASP A 514 1.38 32.80 9.97
C ASP A 514 0.20 32.01 10.54
N TYR A 515 -0.46 31.19 9.72
CA TYR A 515 -1.49 30.26 10.16
C TYR A 515 -0.93 29.07 10.97
N GLY A 516 0.38 28.93 11.06
CA GLY A 516 1.04 27.96 11.91
C GLY A 516 1.56 26.69 11.16
N ILE A 517 1.85 26.82 9.88
CA ILE A 517 2.52 25.76 9.09
C ILE A 517 3.96 26.19 8.78
N GLU A 518 4.91 25.29 8.99
CA GLU A 518 6.32 25.56 8.67
C GLU A 518 6.51 25.93 7.18
N ALA A 519 7.45 26.84 6.91
CA ALA A 519 7.75 27.35 5.57
C ALA A 519 8.02 26.23 4.55
N SER A 520 8.77 25.21 4.94
CA SER A 520 9.07 24.05 4.08
C SER A 520 7.82 23.26 3.69
N GLU A 521 6.88 23.11 4.61
CA GLU A 521 5.61 22.44 4.35
C GLU A 521 4.69 23.28 3.46
N VAL A 522 4.59 24.60 3.72
CA VAL A 522 3.87 25.53 2.83
C VAL A 522 4.40 25.42 1.40
N GLU A 523 5.72 25.43 1.24
CA GLU A 523 6.36 25.29 -0.07
C GLU A 523 6.07 23.94 -0.74
N ARG A 524 5.96 22.86 0.03
CA ARG A 524 5.54 21.55 -0.47
C ARG A 524 4.10 21.60 -1.01
N TYR A 525 3.18 22.28 -0.33
CA TYR A 525 1.80 22.39 -0.80
C TYR A 525 1.71 23.18 -2.11
N VAL A 526 2.56 24.19 -2.28
CA VAL A 526 2.62 24.98 -3.53
C VAL A 526 2.96 24.12 -4.75
N VAL A 527 3.85 23.14 -4.61
CA VAL A 527 4.28 22.27 -5.72
C VAL A 527 3.53 20.95 -5.79
N ASN A 528 2.81 20.56 -4.74
CA ASN A 528 1.99 19.36 -4.69
C ASN A 528 0.56 19.67 -4.18
N PRO A 529 -0.21 20.47 -4.91
CA PRO A 529 -1.51 20.96 -4.48
C PRO A 529 -2.49 19.83 -4.19
N GLY A 530 -3.28 19.98 -3.11
CA GLY A 530 -4.32 19.04 -2.69
C GLY A 530 -3.81 17.80 -1.94
N GLN A 531 -2.53 17.45 -2.04
CA GLN A 531 -2.01 16.25 -1.37
C GLN A 531 -2.09 16.36 0.16
N ALA A 532 -1.80 17.54 0.69
CA ALA A 532 -1.83 17.79 2.12
C ALA A 532 -3.23 17.60 2.73
N CYS A 533 -4.30 17.77 1.93
CA CYS A 533 -5.68 17.55 2.37
C CYS A 533 -6.02 16.07 2.57
N SER A 534 -5.30 15.15 1.93
CA SER A 534 -5.62 13.71 1.96
C SER A 534 -5.58 13.10 3.35
N TYR A 535 -4.70 13.56 4.22
CA TYR A 535 -4.48 13.06 5.59
C TYR A 535 -5.76 13.14 6.43
N MET A 536 -6.19 14.35 6.73
CA MET A 536 -7.36 14.61 7.57
C MET A 536 -8.65 14.12 6.90
N MET A 537 -8.79 14.28 5.58
CA MET A 537 -9.99 13.80 4.87
C MET A 537 -10.15 12.29 4.98
N GLY A 538 -9.04 11.55 4.90
CA GLY A 538 -9.03 10.09 5.07
C GLY A 538 -9.37 9.66 6.49
N GLU A 539 -8.75 10.28 7.49
CA GLU A 539 -9.05 10.03 8.90
C GLU A 539 -10.52 10.26 9.23
N LEU A 540 -11.05 11.43 8.85
CA LEU A 540 -12.45 11.80 9.12
C LEU A 540 -13.42 10.78 8.53
N LYS A 541 -13.14 10.25 7.32
CA LYS A 541 -13.97 9.20 6.72
C LYS A 541 -13.89 7.89 7.51
N ILE A 542 -12.71 7.48 7.93
CA ILE A 542 -12.57 6.25 8.74
C ILE A 542 -13.29 6.39 10.08
N LEU A 543 -13.19 7.55 10.73
CA LEU A 543 -13.92 7.85 11.96
C LEU A 543 -15.44 7.86 11.75
N GLU A 544 -15.92 8.50 10.69
CA GLU A 544 -17.34 8.48 10.29
C GLU A 544 -17.86 7.05 10.15
N LEU A 545 -17.12 6.21 9.42
CA LEU A 545 -17.48 4.81 9.18
C LEU A 545 -17.45 3.98 10.47
N ARG A 546 -16.51 4.27 11.37
CA ARG A 546 -16.45 3.63 12.70
C ARG A 546 -17.65 3.96 13.55
N GLU A 547 -18.04 5.24 13.61
CA GLU A 547 -19.22 5.67 14.35
C GLU A 547 -20.52 5.12 13.73
N LYS A 548 -20.61 5.07 12.39
CA LYS A 548 -21.69 4.38 11.68
C LYS A 548 -21.78 2.91 12.09
N ALA A 549 -20.65 2.22 12.19
CA ALA A 549 -20.59 0.83 12.62
C ALA A 549 -21.03 0.64 14.08
N LYS A 550 -20.54 1.49 15.00
CA LYS A 550 -20.98 1.49 16.40
C LYS A 550 -22.48 1.71 16.53
N LYS A 551 -23.02 2.68 15.83
CA LYS A 551 -24.46 2.99 15.85
C LYS A 551 -25.29 1.84 15.29
N THR A 552 -24.85 1.18 14.21
CA THR A 552 -25.58 0.10 13.55
C THR A 552 -25.59 -1.19 14.36
N LEU A 553 -24.46 -1.55 14.96
CA LEU A 553 -24.27 -2.83 15.66
C LEU A 553 -24.50 -2.77 17.16
N GLY A 554 -24.51 -1.56 17.79
CA GLY A 554 -24.69 -1.38 19.23
C GLY A 554 -23.69 -2.23 20.03
N ASP A 555 -24.19 -2.99 21.00
CA ASP A 555 -23.38 -3.85 21.89
C ASP A 555 -22.66 -4.99 21.16
N LYS A 556 -22.99 -5.24 19.88
CA LYS A 556 -22.34 -6.24 19.02
C LYS A 556 -21.19 -5.67 18.21
N PHE A 557 -20.89 -4.38 18.35
CA PHE A 557 -19.76 -3.77 17.67
C PHE A 557 -18.44 -4.33 18.18
N SER A 558 -17.60 -4.78 17.26
CA SER A 558 -16.23 -5.19 17.51
C SER A 558 -15.29 -4.28 16.74
N ILE A 559 -14.37 -3.64 17.47
CA ILE A 559 -13.34 -2.79 16.84
C ILE A 559 -12.41 -3.62 15.95
N LYS A 560 -12.15 -4.88 16.29
CA LYS A 560 -11.32 -5.79 15.52
C LYS A 560 -11.96 -6.15 14.18
N ASP A 561 -13.26 -6.46 14.19
CA ASP A 561 -14.02 -6.77 12.97
C ASP A 561 -14.12 -5.56 12.06
N PHE A 562 -14.32 -4.37 12.64
CA PHE A 562 -14.27 -3.11 11.89
C PHE A 562 -12.90 -2.91 11.22
N HIS A 563 -11.80 -3.11 11.96
CA HIS A 563 -10.46 -3.02 11.42
C HIS A 563 -10.20 -4.08 10.33
N ASN A 564 -10.68 -5.30 10.52
CA ASN A 564 -10.59 -6.35 9.50
C ASN A 564 -11.34 -5.94 8.23
N ALA A 565 -12.55 -5.33 8.35
CA ALA A 565 -13.30 -4.84 7.19
C ALA A 565 -12.57 -3.73 6.43
N VAL A 566 -11.97 -2.77 7.15
CA VAL A 566 -11.20 -1.67 6.56
C VAL A 566 -9.91 -2.17 5.89
N LEU A 567 -9.10 -2.96 6.61
CA LEU A 567 -7.78 -3.38 6.14
C LEU A 567 -7.86 -4.44 5.04
N SER A 568 -8.86 -5.34 5.06
CA SER A 568 -9.05 -6.32 3.99
C SER A 568 -9.46 -5.70 2.67
N ALA A 569 -10.04 -4.50 2.69
CA ALA A 569 -10.30 -3.74 1.49
C ALA A 569 -9.01 -3.37 0.73
N GLY A 570 -7.86 -3.33 1.42
CA GLY A 570 -6.61 -2.77 0.90
C GLY A 570 -6.74 -1.28 0.62
N THR A 571 -5.78 -0.72 -0.11
CA THR A 571 -5.79 0.72 -0.43
C THR A 571 -6.77 1.00 -1.57
N VAL A 572 -7.90 1.64 -1.24
CA VAL A 572 -9.00 1.98 -2.17
C VAL A 572 -9.45 3.44 -1.96
N PRO A 573 -10.13 4.07 -2.95
CA PRO A 573 -10.83 5.33 -2.75
C PRO A 573 -11.85 5.27 -1.59
N LEU A 574 -12.10 6.40 -0.94
CA LEU A 574 -12.91 6.45 0.27
C LEU A 574 -14.38 6.02 0.06
N ASP A 575 -14.93 6.21 -1.13
CA ASP A 575 -16.27 5.71 -1.49
C ASP A 575 -16.30 4.17 -1.62
N LEU A 576 -15.24 3.58 -2.16
CA LEU A 576 -15.09 2.11 -2.19
C LEU A 576 -14.90 1.54 -0.78
N LEU A 577 -14.16 2.24 0.08
CA LEU A 577 -14.02 1.87 1.48
C LEU A 577 -15.39 1.88 2.19
N GLU A 578 -16.18 2.94 1.98
CA GLU A 578 -17.53 3.04 2.57
C GLU A 578 -18.40 1.88 2.14
N ARG A 579 -18.46 1.57 0.83
CA ARG A 579 -19.23 0.41 0.32
C ARG A 579 -18.77 -0.92 0.93
N ARG A 580 -17.47 -1.08 1.17
CA ARG A 580 -16.93 -2.28 1.82
C ARG A 580 -17.38 -2.37 3.28
N VAL A 581 -17.33 -1.27 4.03
CA VAL A 581 -17.80 -1.21 5.41
C VAL A 581 -19.32 -1.43 5.46
N ASP A 582 -20.08 -0.87 4.52
CA ASP A 582 -21.54 -1.11 4.42
C ASP A 582 -21.88 -2.59 4.12
N ALA A 583 -21.05 -3.27 3.32
CA ALA A 583 -21.21 -4.70 3.11
C ALA A 583 -20.96 -5.48 4.42
N TYR A 584 -19.88 -5.16 5.12
CA TYR A 584 -19.61 -5.73 6.45
C TYR A 584 -20.77 -5.49 7.43
N LEU A 585 -21.31 -4.28 7.48
CA LEU A 585 -22.44 -3.96 8.39
C LEU A 585 -23.69 -4.76 8.07
N ARG A 586 -24.00 -4.95 6.79
CA ARG A 586 -25.13 -5.82 6.37
C ARG A 586 -24.91 -7.27 6.82
N GLU A 587 -23.73 -7.82 6.56
CA GLU A 587 -23.36 -9.18 6.96
C GLU A 587 -23.43 -9.34 8.50
N ALA A 588 -22.83 -8.43 9.24
CA ALA A 588 -22.81 -8.44 10.68
C ALA A 588 -24.21 -8.27 11.30
N THR A 589 -25.08 -7.47 10.68
CA THR A 589 -26.47 -7.29 11.16
C THR A 589 -27.27 -8.56 10.96
N VAL A 590 -27.10 -9.28 9.84
CA VAL A 590 -27.75 -10.57 9.59
C VAL A 590 -27.29 -11.59 10.63
N VAL A 591 -25.99 -11.74 10.85
CA VAL A 591 -25.44 -12.63 11.86
C VAL A 591 -25.95 -12.27 13.26
N ALA A 592 -26.04 -10.99 13.56
CA ALA A 592 -26.51 -10.48 14.84
C ALA A 592 -28.02 -10.71 15.10
N SER A 593 -28.81 -10.86 14.06
CA SER A 593 -30.26 -11.12 14.17
C SER A 593 -30.62 -12.59 14.37
N LEU A 594 -29.65 -13.50 14.21
CA LEU A 594 -29.87 -14.93 14.34
C LEU A 594 -29.94 -15.34 15.83
N PRO A 595 -30.77 -16.33 16.21
CA PRO A 595 -30.79 -16.88 17.56
C PRO A 595 -29.38 -17.38 18.01
N LYS A 596 -29.05 -17.23 19.26
CA LYS A 596 -27.79 -17.72 19.82
C LYS A 596 -27.60 -19.20 19.49
N GLY A 597 -26.55 -19.58 18.79
CA GLY A 597 -26.24 -20.94 18.37
C GLY A 597 -26.73 -21.33 16.96
N GLU A 598 -27.51 -20.47 16.27
CA GLU A 598 -28.01 -20.71 14.90
C GLU A 598 -27.49 -19.71 13.87
N SER A 599 -26.39 -19.05 14.16
CA SER A 599 -25.76 -18.10 13.23
C SER A 599 -25.26 -18.82 11.98
N VAL A 600 -25.73 -18.43 10.80
CA VAL A 600 -25.21 -18.87 9.52
C VAL A 600 -24.19 -17.87 9.03
N VAL A 601 -22.97 -18.31 8.82
CA VAL A 601 -21.87 -17.46 8.33
C VAL A 601 -21.33 -17.99 7.00
N PRO A 602 -20.73 -17.15 6.15
CA PRO A 602 -19.90 -17.64 5.06
C PRO A 602 -18.81 -18.57 5.61
N VAL A 603 -18.46 -19.64 4.89
CA VAL A 603 -17.47 -20.64 5.37
C VAL A 603 -16.13 -20.01 5.78
N TYR A 604 -15.76 -18.88 5.18
CA TYR A 604 -14.52 -18.17 5.50
C TYR A 604 -14.55 -17.39 6.83
N HIS A 605 -15.72 -17.22 7.42
CA HIS A 605 -15.92 -16.53 8.70
C HIS A 605 -16.24 -17.52 9.84
N GLU A 606 -16.32 -18.80 9.52
CA GLU A 606 -16.54 -19.84 10.50
C GLU A 606 -15.22 -20.13 11.25
N PRO A 607 -15.19 -20.02 12.59
CA PRO A 607 -13.93 -20.06 13.36
C PRO A 607 -13.10 -21.35 13.22
N HIS A 608 -13.77 -22.47 12.93
CA HIS A 608 -13.11 -23.77 12.76
C HIS A 608 -12.58 -24.02 11.35
N HIS A 609 -12.78 -23.07 10.41
CA HIS A 609 -12.32 -23.16 9.04
C HIS A 609 -11.14 -22.23 8.79
N ARG A 610 -10.02 -22.81 8.34
CA ARG A 610 -8.82 -22.07 7.98
C ARG A 610 -8.53 -22.24 6.50
N MET A 611 -8.40 -21.13 5.78
CA MET A 611 -7.96 -21.20 4.39
C MET A 611 -6.46 -21.54 4.33
N LEU A 612 -6.14 -22.66 3.69
CA LEU A 612 -4.76 -23.10 3.45
C LEU A 612 -4.24 -22.64 2.09
N PHE A 613 -5.13 -22.58 1.09
CA PHE A 613 -4.76 -22.28 -0.29
C PHE A 613 -5.94 -21.69 -1.04
N ALA A 614 -5.66 -20.71 -1.92
CA ALA A 614 -6.62 -20.18 -2.87
C ALA A 614 -5.90 -19.84 -4.18
N ALA A 615 -6.37 -20.42 -5.30
CA ALA A 615 -5.87 -20.09 -6.64
C ALA A 615 -7.04 -20.18 -7.64
N GLY A 616 -7.38 -19.08 -8.29
CA GLY A 616 -8.55 -18.97 -9.14
C GLY A 616 -9.83 -19.35 -8.39
N THR A 617 -10.59 -20.28 -8.94
CA THR A 617 -11.80 -20.83 -8.31
C THR A 617 -11.52 -21.95 -7.30
N THR A 618 -10.26 -22.42 -7.20
CA THR A 618 -9.91 -23.51 -6.29
C THR A 618 -9.50 -22.96 -4.94
N LYS A 619 -10.16 -23.42 -3.88
CA LYS A 619 -9.87 -23.06 -2.50
C LYS A 619 -9.72 -24.34 -1.67
N ILE A 620 -8.71 -24.37 -0.81
CA ILE A 620 -8.50 -25.45 0.16
C ILE A 620 -8.69 -24.88 1.55
N LEU A 621 -9.66 -25.41 2.26
CA LEU A 621 -9.99 -25.07 3.63
C LEU A 621 -9.67 -26.26 4.53
N GLU A 622 -9.02 -26.01 5.62
CA GLU A 622 -8.87 -26.97 6.72
C GLU A 622 -9.96 -26.69 7.75
N ALA A 623 -10.74 -27.69 8.09
CA ALA A 623 -11.73 -27.61 9.17
C ALA A 623 -11.23 -28.42 10.37
N GLN A 624 -11.03 -27.77 11.51
CA GLN A 624 -10.60 -28.38 12.77
C GLN A 624 -11.67 -28.15 13.84
N VAL A 625 -12.51 -29.13 14.07
CA VAL A 625 -13.53 -29.11 15.15
C VAL A 625 -13.03 -29.99 16.30
N PRO A 626 -12.68 -29.41 17.47
CA PRO A 626 -12.23 -30.18 18.65
C PRO A 626 -13.25 -31.21 19.10
N PRO A 627 -12.85 -32.28 19.82
CA PRO A 627 -13.77 -33.22 20.40
C PRO A 627 -14.80 -32.56 21.31
N GLY A 628 -16.07 -32.83 21.09
CA GLY A 628 -17.19 -32.24 21.84
C GLY A 628 -17.66 -30.88 21.36
N ASP A 629 -16.94 -30.28 20.41
CA ASP A 629 -17.28 -28.97 19.84
C ASP A 629 -18.15 -29.07 18.57
N THR A 630 -18.75 -27.96 18.20
CA THR A 630 -19.63 -27.86 17.03
C THR A 630 -19.30 -26.58 16.27
N SER A 631 -19.04 -26.70 14.96
CA SER A 631 -18.87 -25.53 14.08
C SER A 631 -20.18 -24.73 14.02
N TRP A 632 -20.09 -23.46 13.69
CA TRP A 632 -21.28 -22.69 13.36
C TRP A 632 -21.92 -23.19 12.08
N TYR A 633 -23.20 -22.88 11.86
CA TYR A 633 -23.76 -23.06 10.54
C TYR A 633 -23.04 -22.16 9.53
N HIS A 634 -22.54 -22.76 8.46
CA HIS A 634 -21.84 -22.03 7.42
C HIS A 634 -22.28 -22.48 6.04
N THR A 635 -22.21 -21.55 5.09
CA THR A 635 -22.64 -21.79 3.72
C THR A 635 -21.42 -21.88 2.80
N HIS A 636 -21.37 -22.96 2.02
CA HIS A 636 -20.50 -23.09 0.86
C HIS A 636 -21.31 -22.68 -0.38
N THR A 637 -20.89 -21.63 -1.05
CA THR A 637 -21.55 -21.10 -2.25
C THR A 637 -21.03 -21.71 -3.54
N GLU A 638 -19.95 -22.48 -3.46
CA GLU A 638 -19.29 -23.14 -4.58
C GLU A 638 -19.30 -24.65 -4.38
N PRO A 639 -19.16 -25.49 -5.43
CA PRO A 639 -19.05 -26.93 -5.31
C PRO A 639 -17.90 -27.32 -4.35
N VAL A 640 -18.15 -28.25 -3.44
CA VAL A 640 -17.20 -28.60 -2.39
C VAL A 640 -16.90 -30.09 -2.39
N LEU A 641 -15.59 -30.39 -2.39
CA LEU A 641 -15.08 -31.75 -2.16
C LEU A 641 -14.52 -31.83 -0.72
N TYR A 642 -15.15 -32.63 0.13
CA TYR A 642 -14.67 -32.91 1.47
C TYR A 642 -13.75 -34.12 1.48
N ILE A 643 -12.59 -33.98 2.10
CA ILE A 643 -11.65 -35.07 2.36
C ILE A 643 -11.42 -35.13 3.86
N THR A 644 -11.93 -36.17 4.52
CA THR A 644 -11.75 -36.36 5.95
C THR A 644 -10.41 -37.06 6.20
N LEU A 645 -9.49 -36.39 6.91
CA LEU A 645 -8.13 -36.87 7.16
C LEU A 645 -7.95 -37.54 8.54
N SER A 646 -8.93 -37.40 9.46
CA SER A 646 -8.85 -37.96 10.80
C SER A 646 -10.03 -38.87 11.10
N GLN A 647 -9.81 -39.89 11.96
CA GLN A 647 -10.90 -40.70 12.52
C GLN A 647 -11.60 -39.90 13.61
N SER A 648 -12.72 -39.26 13.29
CA SER A 648 -13.58 -38.58 14.27
C SER A 648 -15.01 -39.02 14.08
N GLN A 649 -15.80 -39.08 15.18
CA GLN A 649 -17.24 -39.26 15.10
C GLN A 649 -17.89 -37.93 14.69
N GLN A 650 -17.89 -37.62 13.43
CA GLN A 650 -18.50 -36.40 12.91
C GLN A 650 -20.00 -36.62 12.69
N ARG A 651 -20.79 -35.63 13.07
CA ARG A 651 -22.20 -35.51 12.74
C ARG A 651 -22.40 -34.22 11.96
N THR A 652 -23.04 -34.31 10.79
CA THR A 652 -23.36 -33.15 9.97
C THR A 652 -24.85 -32.86 10.10
N GLN A 653 -25.19 -31.61 10.34
CA GLN A 653 -26.58 -31.13 10.32
C GLN A 653 -26.74 -30.07 9.25
N VAL A 654 -27.61 -30.32 8.32
CA VAL A 654 -28.03 -29.33 7.32
C VAL A 654 -29.08 -28.43 7.96
N LEU A 655 -29.03 -27.13 7.68
CA LEU A 655 -29.96 -26.15 8.24
C LEU A 655 -31.43 -26.54 7.92
N GLY A 656 -32.27 -26.59 8.95
CA GLY A 656 -33.66 -27.01 8.81
C GLY A 656 -33.93 -28.53 8.79
N GLN A 657 -32.87 -29.36 8.96
CA GLN A 657 -32.99 -30.83 9.06
C GLN A 657 -32.57 -31.31 10.43
N GLU A 658 -33.10 -32.47 10.84
CA GLU A 658 -32.65 -33.16 12.08
C GLU A 658 -31.18 -33.63 11.94
N MET A 659 -30.48 -33.70 13.05
CA MET A 659 -29.08 -34.11 13.08
C MET A 659 -28.96 -35.61 12.76
N ASN A 660 -28.33 -35.96 11.65
CA ASN A 660 -28.09 -37.33 11.24
C ASN A 660 -27.14 -38.05 12.20
N ALA A 661 -27.65 -39.12 12.84
CA ALA A 661 -26.82 -39.99 13.65
C ALA A 661 -26.16 -41.07 12.78
N GLY A 662 -24.85 -40.88 12.47
CA GLY A 662 -24.06 -41.95 11.88
C GLY A 662 -23.35 -41.59 10.57
N ARG A 663 -22.24 -42.23 10.31
CA ARG A 663 -21.31 -42.19 9.18
C ARG A 663 -21.86 -41.47 7.95
N GLY A 664 -21.24 -40.36 7.60
CA GLY A 664 -21.56 -39.46 6.46
C GLY A 664 -22.22 -40.16 5.26
N ALA A 665 -23.55 -40.25 5.27
CA ALA A 665 -24.31 -40.47 4.05
C ALA A 665 -24.83 -39.12 3.55
N PRO A 666 -24.69 -38.82 2.25
CA PRO A 666 -25.22 -37.60 1.68
C PRO A 666 -26.75 -37.59 1.77
N PRO A 667 -27.39 -36.41 1.92
CA PRO A 667 -28.84 -36.31 1.88
C PRO A 667 -29.39 -36.90 0.56
N ALA A 668 -30.56 -37.53 0.61
CA ALA A 668 -31.20 -38.16 -0.51
C ALA A 668 -31.42 -37.13 -1.64
N GLY A 669 -30.64 -37.21 -2.68
CA GLY A 669 -30.65 -36.32 -3.85
C GLY A 669 -29.33 -36.32 -4.63
N ALA A 670 -28.23 -36.63 -3.99
CA ALA A 670 -26.89 -36.66 -4.62
C ALA A 670 -26.57 -38.06 -5.15
N ARG A 671 -27.13 -38.48 -6.28
CA ARG A 671 -26.66 -39.62 -7.04
C ARG A 671 -25.98 -39.12 -8.31
N GLY A 672 -24.69 -38.77 -8.19
CA GLY A 672 -23.79 -38.65 -9.29
C GLY A 672 -22.95 -39.92 -9.41
N ASN A 673 -22.97 -40.57 -10.57
CA ASN A 673 -22.21 -41.78 -10.88
C ASN A 673 -20.71 -41.56 -10.72
N ALA A 674 -20.07 -42.36 -9.89
CA ALA A 674 -18.59 -42.44 -9.85
C ALA A 674 -18.10 -43.06 -11.18
N PRO A 675 -17.04 -42.50 -11.82
CA PRO A 675 -16.42 -43.12 -12.96
C PRO A 675 -15.69 -44.43 -12.56
N PRO A 676 -15.59 -45.44 -13.43
CA PRO A 676 -14.97 -46.73 -13.10
C PRO A 676 -13.46 -46.59 -12.96
N ALA A 677 -12.91 -47.35 -12.02
CA ALA A 677 -11.48 -47.46 -11.80
C ALA A 677 -10.78 -48.06 -13.02
N GLY A 678 -9.92 -47.33 -13.67
CA GLY A 678 -9.12 -47.76 -14.81
C GLY A 678 -7.63 -47.51 -14.62
N GLY A 679 -6.87 -48.60 -14.59
CA GLY A 679 -5.54 -48.73 -15.19
C GLY A 679 -4.35 -48.07 -14.49
N ARG A 680 -3.53 -48.93 -13.86
CA ARG A 680 -2.18 -48.70 -13.38
C ARG A 680 -1.18 -48.35 -14.49
N ALA A 681 -0.31 -47.38 -14.23
CA ALA A 681 1.04 -47.36 -14.77
C ALA A 681 2.03 -47.11 -13.63
N ASN A 682 2.97 -48.04 -13.45
CA ASN A 682 4.04 -48.01 -12.47
C ASN A 682 5.13 -47.02 -12.87
N VAL A 683 5.51 -46.10 -11.94
CA VAL A 683 6.84 -45.48 -11.93
C VAL A 683 7.32 -45.50 -10.48
N PRO A 684 8.53 -46.04 -10.18
CA PRO A 684 9.04 -46.11 -8.81
C PRO A 684 9.65 -44.75 -8.40
N GLY A 685 9.06 -44.08 -7.40
CA GLY A 685 9.66 -42.98 -6.64
C GLY A 685 10.01 -43.41 -5.21
N PRO A 686 10.86 -42.67 -4.47
CA PRO A 686 11.37 -43.10 -3.17
C PRO A 686 10.26 -43.22 -2.14
N ALA A 687 10.36 -44.23 -1.28
CA ALA A 687 9.37 -44.63 -0.29
C ALA A 687 9.15 -43.54 0.77
N VAL A 688 7.94 -42.96 0.75
CA VAL A 688 7.38 -42.17 1.87
C VAL A 688 6.61 -43.18 2.74
N PRO A 689 6.68 -43.10 4.10
CA PRO A 689 5.93 -44.04 4.94
C PRO A 689 4.44 -43.90 4.69
N ALA A 690 3.78 -45.01 4.40
CA ALA A 690 2.36 -45.07 4.11
C ALA A 690 1.55 -44.76 5.37
N ILE A 691 1.00 -43.57 5.46
CA ILE A 691 -0.12 -43.26 6.35
C ILE A 691 -1.34 -43.97 5.76
N ARG A 692 -1.79 -45.04 6.41
CA ARG A 692 -3.10 -45.64 6.11
C ARG A 692 -4.19 -44.72 6.63
N ALA A 693 -4.57 -43.73 5.84
CA ALA A 693 -5.75 -42.91 6.07
C ALA A 693 -6.97 -43.62 5.48
N THR A 694 -7.92 -44.00 6.34
CA THR A 694 -9.30 -44.25 5.87
C THR A 694 -9.96 -42.92 5.60
N SER A 695 -9.74 -42.34 4.43
CA SER A 695 -10.39 -41.09 4.03
C SER A 695 -11.78 -41.39 3.48
N THR A 696 -12.78 -40.68 3.97
CA THR A 696 -14.10 -40.59 3.32
C THR A 696 -14.13 -39.32 2.50
N THR A 697 -14.61 -39.37 1.27
CA THR A 697 -14.80 -38.22 0.42
C THR A 697 -16.29 -37.99 0.17
N SER A 698 -16.74 -36.76 0.26
CA SER A 698 -18.08 -36.33 -0.06
C SER A 698 -18.01 -35.13 -1.00
N TYR A 699 -18.84 -35.11 -2.04
CA TYR A 699 -18.93 -34.03 -3.00
C TYR A 699 -20.32 -33.44 -3.04
N TYR A 700 -20.42 -32.12 -3.02
CA TYR A 700 -21.66 -31.37 -3.16
C TYR A 700 -21.53 -30.40 -4.34
N GLU A 701 -22.43 -30.52 -5.30
CA GLU A 701 -22.46 -29.65 -6.49
C GLU A 701 -23.27 -28.38 -6.23
N GLU A 702 -24.30 -28.45 -5.39
CA GLU A 702 -25.15 -27.34 -5.00
C GLU A 702 -24.67 -26.64 -3.75
N PRO A 703 -24.94 -25.35 -3.54
CA PRO A 703 -24.69 -24.65 -2.30
C PRO A 703 -25.27 -25.37 -1.10
N ILE A 704 -24.46 -25.57 -0.05
CA ILE A 704 -24.90 -26.25 1.16
C ILE A 704 -24.67 -25.38 2.40
N THR A 705 -25.68 -25.26 3.26
CA THR A 705 -25.58 -24.68 4.60
C THR A 705 -25.63 -25.76 5.64
N HIS A 706 -24.55 -25.96 6.40
CA HIS A 706 -24.44 -27.01 7.37
C HIS A 706 -23.58 -26.62 8.58
N ARG A 707 -23.60 -27.44 9.61
CA ARG A 707 -22.62 -27.44 10.72
C ARG A 707 -22.10 -28.85 10.98
N ILE A 708 -20.92 -28.94 11.57
CA ILE A 708 -20.24 -30.19 11.90
C ILE A 708 -20.06 -30.26 13.43
N THR A 709 -20.48 -31.35 14.02
CA THR A 709 -20.21 -31.66 15.44
C THR A 709 -19.21 -32.81 15.51
N ASN A 710 -18.13 -32.64 16.27
CA ASN A 710 -17.25 -33.72 16.63
C ASN A 710 -17.74 -34.39 17.91
N ALA A 711 -18.45 -35.52 17.79
CA ALA A 711 -19.05 -36.26 18.91
C ALA A 711 -18.03 -37.13 19.69
N ALA A 712 -16.74 -37.06 19.37
CA ALA A 712 -15.71 -37.78 20.11
C ALA A 712 -15.58 -37.19 21.54
N ILE A 713 -15.68 -38.04 22.56
CA ILE A 713 -15.40 -37.64 23.93
C ILE A 713 -13.87 -37.64 24.10
N ALA A 714 -13.29 -36.53 24.53
CA ALA A 714 -11.87 -36.47 24.89
C ALA A 714 -11.68 -37.37 26.15
N CYS A 715 -11.09 -38.55 26.02
CA CYS A 715 -10.53 -39.27 27.14
C CYS A 715 -9.29 -38.50 27.61
N PHE A 716 -9.41 -37.81 28.75
CA PHE A 716 -8.24 -37.32 29.47
C PHE A 716 -7.53 -38.52 30.06
N ASP A 717 -6.49 -39.01 29.43
CA ASP A 717 -5.50 -39.85 30.11
C ASP A 717 -4.67 -38.95 31.00
N SER A 718 -4.97 -39.05 32.31
CA SER A 718 -4.11 -38.54 33.37
C SER A 718 -2.80 -39.32 33.35
N TRP A 719 -1.75 -38.71 32.84
CA TRP A 719 -0.38 -39.15 33.16
C TRP A 719 0.16 -38.25 34.25
N SER A 720 0.38 -38.91 35.41
CA SER A 720 1.13 -38.43 36.57
C SER A 720 2.59 -38.17 36.23
#